data_824fd794c00597a83eaca6160aa6a232
#
_entry.id   824fd794c00597a83eaca6160aa6a232
#
_cell.length_a   1.000
_cell.length_b   1.000
_cell.length_c   1.000
_cell.angle_alpha   90.00
_cell.angle_beta   90.00
_cell.angle_gamma   90.00
#
_symmetry.space_group_name_H-M   'P 1'
#
loop_
_entity.id
_entity.type
_entity.pdbx_description
1 polymer ?
#
loop_
_entity_poly.entity_id
_entity_poly.type
_entity_poly.pdbx_seq_one_letter_code
_entity_poly.pdbx_strand_id
1 'polypeptide(L)'
;MTKILAFALAAATIPAFAEIPLPEHPRPDWERAEWLNLNGSWRFAFDKSDAGVKEKWFSADDAKFDKSIVVPFPWGSALSGVKDEADIGWYRRDVSVPAAWKGKRVFLVVGASDHDTTAWFDGRRLGEHSGGYTPFEFEITGHVKWGEAQKITLRAWDESSESSRSSWRLFGKQGYGNARGVWQTVYLEARGQEYLDKVHFTPDIENGTVTADVALGAPAKVPLNFEVKFKEADRAKPASIAIAPGQMGAKLKIPLRDVKLWDLDSPYLYEVQCSLAPAEARGDFPPDKVATYFGMRKIGVGKIPGTEYPCVTLNNKPVYLQLTLDQSYHPDGFYTFPSDEFMKNEILISKKLALSGNRVHIKVEIPRKLYWADKLGLLIMADVPNAWGAASEAMFREHAFCFEAMVRRDFNHPSIFSWVLFNETWGLFADGENWGGNCARRYAPWVRREVAKIYARAKQLDPTRLVEDNSPCHNDHVITDLNTWHCYLPGYDWEAEVARRCKQTFPGSKANYVGGFVQGSAPMFNSECGNVWGYKGSTGDCDWSWDYHMMMNAFRRRLQCCGWLYTEHHDVINEWNGYVRFDRTPKYTGIEELTQGRMKLKDLHADAYLPLDKEMCREFKAGETWTMPVDISLTTDKYAGRSLSLRGKLLYWDACGKFHESNLPNGPTFTASAWQNGRIADVPVALPGETACGVVLFALFADPEQDGASPVPVARNFACFVTRGDKAANALTVTPGAFARAEWSQKQWNVLDGLKACGAGKGFFEYEFTGVPAGKKAVFRAEVGSKRLNAKDADGVKDKGAVDLDCMLGGGFADRSKNPNSYPMTSDVKWPGAVKVYVNGELVKTMVLPDDPADHRGILSWHSQKRDRTLHEAGSYGYLVEAEVSAELLAKGNGKAVVRLEADKAGLAIYGAKFGRFPFDPTLAFE
;
A
#
# COMPACT_ATOMS: atom_id res chain seq x y z
N MET A 1 -24.05 -8.13 -30.92
CA MET A 1 -23.67 -9.57 -30.78
C MET A 1 -22.28 -9.59 -30.12
N THR A 2 -22.23 -9.52 -28.81
CA THR A 2 -20.97 -9.51 -28.05
C THR A 2 -20.97 -10.78 -27.19
N LYS A 3 -20.03 -11.65 -27.47
CA LYS A 3 -19.85 -12.94 -26.75
C LYS A 3 -19.40 -12.70 -25.33
N ILE A 4 -20.24 -13.07 -24.38
CA ILE A 4 -19.90 -13.19 -22.96
C ILE A 4 -19.14 -14.53 -22.80
N LEU A 5 -17.86 -14.47 -22.46
CA LEU A 5 -17.11 -15.64 -22.01
C LEU A 5 -17.44 -15.89 -20.53
N ALA A 6 -18.10 -16.99 -20.27
CA ALA A 6 -18.27 -17.52 -18.92
C ALA A 6 -16.94 -18.17 -18.47
N PHE A 7 -16.32 -17.65 -17.44
CA PHE A 7 -15.23 -18.34 -16.75
C PHE A 7 -15.84 -19.31 -15.71
N ALA A 8 -15.65 -20.59 -15.97
CA ALA A 8 -15.95 -21.62 -14.99
C ALA A 8 -14.89 -21.61 -13.86
N LEU A 9 -15.36 -21.59 -12.61
CA LEU A 9 -14.51 -21.84 -11.44
C LEU A 9 -13.99 -23.28 -11.52
N ALA A 10 -12.73 -23.43 -11.82
CA ALA A 10 -12.01 -24.69 -11.58
C ALA A 10 -11.46 -24.63 -10.15
N ALA A 11 -11.77 -25.63 -9.35
CA ALA A 11 -11.09 -25.90 -8.09
C ALA A 11 -9.58 -25.92 -8.35
N ALA A 12 -8.84 -25.11 -7.61
CA ALA A 12 -7.39 -25.02 -7.74
C ALA A 12 -6.76 -26.35 -7.30
N THR A 13 -6.51 -27.22 -8.24
CA THR A 13 -5.44 -28.21 -8.11
C THR A 13 -4.14 -27.43 -8.12
N ILE A 14 -3.33 -27.56 -7.08
CA ILE A 14 -1.97 -27.02 -7.00
C ILE A 14 -1.25 -27.49 -8.27
N PRO A 15 -0.80 -26.60 -9.17
CA PRO A 15 -0.02 -27.02 -10.30
C PRO A 15 1.28 -27.61 -9.77
N ALA A 16 1.60 -28.85 -10.15
CA ALA A 16 2.96 -29.35 -10.04
C ALA A 16 3.82 -28.34 -10.83
N PHE A 17 4.69 -27.59 -10.15
CA PHE A 17 5.61 -26.67 -10.80
C PHE A 17 6.50 -27.49 -11.74
N ALA A 18 6.17 -27.53 -13.02
CA ALA A 18 7.05 -28.01 -14.07
C ALA A 18 8.20 -27.02 -14.34
N GLU A 19 8.04 -25.76 -13.88
CA GLU A 19 9.01 -24.68 -14.04
C GLU A 19 9.58 -24.26 -12.68
N ILE A 20 10.84 -23.79 -12.69
CA ILE A 20 11.52 -23.24 -11.51
C ILE A 20 10.79 -21.95 -11.10
N PRO A 21 10.29 -21.84 -9.86
CA PRO A 21 9.66 -20.58 -9.40
C PRO A 21 10.71 -19.47 -9.33
N LEU A 22 10.33 -18.23 -9.70
CA LEU A 22 11.25 -17.10 -9.79
C LEU A 22 12.54 -17.46 -10.55
N PRO A 23 12.43 -17.77 -11.86
CA PRO A 23 13.55 -18.26 -12.65
C PRO A 23 14.59 -17.19 -12.96
N GLU A 24 14.22 -15.90 -12.81
CA GLU A 24 15.08 -14.77 -13.11
C GLU A 24 16.19 -14.64 -12.05
N HIS A 25 17.30 -13.99 -12.45
CA HIS A 25 18.36 -13.67 -11.49
C HIS A 25 17.80 -12.83 -10.32
N PRO A 26 18.00 -13.23 -9.05
CA PRO A 26 17.38 -12.55 -7.90
C PRO A 26 17.92 -11.12 -7.68
N ARG A 27 19.09 -10.81 -8.22
CA ARG A 27 19.81 -9.54 -8.10
C ARG A 27 20.03 -8.90 -9.47
N PRO A 28 19.03 -8.29 -10.12
CA PRO A 28 19.21 -7.58 -11.39
C PRO A 28 20.14 -6.36 -11.26
N ASP A 29 20.33 -5.88 -10.05
CA ASP A 29 21.29 -4.84 -9.66
C ASP A 29 22.73 -5.36 -9.47
N TRP A 30 22.94 -6.68 -9.48
CA TRP A 30 24.24 -7.32 -9.23
C TRP A 30 24.28 -8.72 -9.84
N GLU A 31 24.40 -8.84 -11.16
CA GLU A 31 24.24 -10.08 -11.88
C GLU A 31 25.57 -10.60 -12.47
N ARG A 32 25.90 -11.86 -12.17
CA ARG A 32 26.91 -12.63 -12.89
C ARG A 32 26.27 -13.62 -13.85
N ALA A 33 26.84 -13.78 -15.02
CA ALA A 33 26.28 -14.68 -16.03
C ALA A 33 26.38 -16.16 -15.63
N GLU A 34 27.33 -16.48 -14.75
CA GLU A 34 27.57 -17.87 -14.32
C GLU A 34 26.96 -18.11 -12.95
N TRP A 35 25.67 -18.40 -12.96
CA TRP A 35 24.90 -18.74 -11.78
C TRP A 35 23.98 -19.94 -12.07
N LEU A 36 23.51 -20.59 -11.02
CA LEU A 36 22.57 -21.70 -11.07
C LEU A 36 21.45 -21.48 -10.03
N ASN A 37 20.23 -21.32 -10.54
CA ASN A 37 19.05 -21.19 -9.68
C ASN A 37 18.74 -22.52 -8.99
N LEU A 38 18.61 -22.51 -7.66
CA LEU A 38 18.27 -23.67 -6.84
C LEU A 38 16.84 -23.61 -6.29
N ASN A 39 16.00 -22.70 -6.78
CA ASN A 39 14.59 -22.70 -6.43
C ASN A 39 13.86 -23.95 -6.94
N GLY A 40 12.67 -24.20 -6.42
CA GLY A 40 11.83 -25.34 -6.76
C GLY A 40 11.80 -26.38 -5.66
N SER A 41 11.61 -27.65 -6.01
CA SER A 41 11.39 -28.71 -5.03
C SER A 41 12.68 -29.10 -4.28
N TRP A 42 12.60 -29.05 -2.94
CA TRP A 42 13.61 -29.56 -2.01
C TRP A 42 12.98 -30.63 -1.13
N ARG A 43 13.75 -31.67 -0.74
CA ARG A 43 13.36 -32.54 0.35
C ARG A 43 13.35 -31.75 1.65
N PHE A 44 12.36 -32.01 2.51
CA PHE A 44 12.15 -31.24 3.72
C PHE A 44 11.75 -32.11 4.91
N ALA A 45 12.14 -31.74 6.11
CA ALA A 45 11.70 -32.34 7.34
C ALA A 45 11.65 -31.31 8.50
N PHE A 46 10.69 -31.47 9.38
CA PHE A 46 10.69 -30.75 10.66
C PHE A 46 11.47 -31.53 11.72
N ASP A 47 12.28 -30.83 12.49
CA ASP A 47 13.03 -31.36 13.64
C ASP A 47 12.45 -30.85 14.95
N LYS A 48 11.36 -31.47 15.39
CA LYS A 48 10.61 -31.04 16.58
C LYS A 48 11.35 -31.23 17.91
N SER A 49 12.44 -32.02 17.90
CA SER A 49 13.23 -32.37 19.10
C SER A 49 14.63 -31.80 19.12
N ASP A 50 14.99 -31.02 18.07
CA ASP A 50 16.36 -30.51 17.82
C ASP A 50 17.43 -31.64 17.87
N ALA A 51 17.07 -32.81 17.35
CA ALA A 51 17.94 -33.98 17.31
C ALA A 51 18.81 -34.04 16.05
N GLY A 52 18.47 -33.30 14.99
CA GLY A 52 19.02 -33.49 13.66
C GLY A 52 20.53 -33.27 13.56
N VAL A 53 21.09 -32.32 14.31
CA VAL A 53 22.55 -32.11 14.36
C VAL A 53 23.23 -33.30 15.05
N LYS A 54 22.69 -33.78 16.19
CA LYS A 54 23.24 -34.92 16.94
C LYS A 54 23.12 -36.21 16.15
N GLU A 55 22.03 -36.42 15.44
CA GLU A 55 21.77 -37.59 14.61
C GLU A 55 22.40 -37.48 13.20
N LYS A 56 23.10 -36.37 12.94
CA LYS A 56 23.82 -36.11 11.68
C LYS A 56 22.92 -36.12 10.44
N TRP A 57 21.72 -35.54 10.52
CA TRP A 57 20.83 -35.45 9.37
C TRP A 57 21.50 -34.86 8.13
N PHE A 58 22.50 -33.99 8.32
CA PHE A 58 23.28 -33.39 7.24
C PHE A 58 24.10 -34.43 6.42
N SER A 59 24.36 -35.61 6.96
CA SER A 59 25.09 -36.69 6.30
C SER A 59 24.28 -38.01 6.16
N ALA A 60 23.10 -38.07 6.81
CA ALA A 60 22.21 -39.22 6.75
C ALA A 60 21.67 -39.47 5.32
N ASP A 61 21.08 -40.62 5.09
CA ASP A 61 20.29 -40.87 3.91
C ASP A 61 19.05 -39.97 3.83
N ASP A 62 18.33 -40.00 2.73
CA ASP A 62 17.18 -39.16 2.49
C ASP A 62 15.89 -39.57 3.29
N ALA A 63 15.94 -40.74 3.97
CA ALA A 63 14.81 -41.29 4.72
C ALA A 63 14.34 -40.39 5.89
N LYS A 64 15.21 -39.46 6.36
CA LYS A 64 14.83 -38.46 7.38
C LYS A 64 13.96 -37.32 6.83
N PHE A 65 13.92 -37.13 5.51
CA PHE A 65 13.21 -36.06 4.83
C PHE A 65 11.87 -36.59 4.28
N ASP A 66 10.84 -36.50 5.07
CA ASP A 66 9.52 -37.08 4.80
C ASP A 66 8.58 -36.17 3.99
N LYS A 67 8.99 -34.91 3.76
CA LYS A 67 8.21 -33.89 3.04
C LYS A 67 8.98 -33.33 1.83
N SER A 68 8.24 -32.65 0.97
CA SER A 68 8.79 -31.80 -0.09
C SER A 68 8.33 -30.36 0.13
N ILE A 69 9.23 -29.39 -0.03
CA ILE A 69 8.95 -27.96 0.05
C ILE A 69 9.37 -27.26 -1.24
N VAL A 70 8.61 -26.24 -1.65
CA VAL A 70 8.95 -25.42 -2.82
C VAL A 70 9.71 -24.17 -2.34
N VAL A 71 11.03 -24.16 -2.54
CA VAL A 71 11.88 -22.99 -2.29
C VAL A 71 11.67 -21.98 -3.43
N PRO A 72 11.56 -20.68 -3.18
CA PRO A 72 11.89 -19.97 -1.94
C PRO A 72 10.68 -19.62 -1.07
N PHE A 73 9.61 -20.39 -1.07
CA PHE A 73 8.45 -20.07 -0.23
C PHE A 73 8.63 -20.61 1.20
N PRO A 74 8.41 -19.76 2.23
CA PRO A 74 8.56 -20.18 3.62
C PRO A 74 7.54 -21.25 4.00
N TRP A 75 7.90 -22.18 4.89
CA TRP A 75 6.91 -23.12 5.42
C TRP A 75 5.80 -22.38 6.17
N GLY A 76 4.63 -23.00 6.30
CA GLY A 76 3.38 -22.36 6.72
C GLY A 76 2.62 -21.71 5.57
N SER A 77 3.29 -21.26 4.51
CA SER A 77 2.66 -20.63 3.35
C SER A 77 2.05 -21.66 2.37
N ALA A 78 1.00 -21.25 1.65
CA ALA A 78 0.34 -22.13 0.68
C ALA A 78 1.26 -22.48 -0.50
N LEU A 79 2.05 -21.53 -0.99
CA LEU A 79 2.94 -21.72 -2.14
C LEU A 79 4.14 -22.64 -1.83
N SER A 80 4.51 -22.80 -0.57
CA SER A 80 5.56 -23.74 -0.17
C SER A 80 5.15 -25.21 -0.31
N GLY A 81 3.83 -25.49 -0.31
CA GLY A 81 3.29 -26.85 -0.22
C GLY A 81 3.34 -27.48 1.18
N VAL A 82 3.98 -26.83 2.15
CA VAL A 82 4.10 -27.25 3.54
C VAL A 82 3.36 -26.25 4.43
N LYS A 83 2.13 -26.57 4.81
CA LYS A 83 1.26 -25.71 5.64
C LYS A 83 1.46 -25.89 7.14
N ASP A 84 2.12 -27.00 7.54
CA ASP A 84 2.48 -27.24 8.93
C ASP A 84 3.55 -26.27 9.41
N GLU A 85 3.65 -26.08 10.72
CA GLU A 85 4.63 -25.22 11.37
C GLU A 85 5.42 -25.95 12.45
N ALA A 86 6.70 -25.64 12.54
CA ALA A 86 7.59 -26.00 13.64
C ALA A 86 8.76 -25.01 13.66
N ASP A 87 9.52 -25.01 14.78
CA ASP A 87 10.61 -24.03 14.96
C ASP A 87 11.85 -24.38 14.14
N ILE A 88 12.03 -25.67 13.72
CA ILE A 88 13.22 -26.12 12.98
C ILE A 88 12.81 -26.85 11.72
N GLY A 89 13.29 -26.33 10.59
CA GLY A 89 13.15 -26.96 9.29
C GLY A 89 14.49 -27.35 8.67
N TRP A 90 14.57 -28.56 8.14
CA TRP A 90 15.72 -29.07 7.40
C TRP A 90 15.37 -29.20 5.93
N TYR A 91 16.23 -28.61 5.09
CA TYR A 91 16.11 -28.61 3.64
C TYR A 91 17.25 -29.43 3.02
N ARG A 92 16.98 -30.18 1.97
CA ARG A 92 18.01 -30.92 1.23
C ARG A 92 17.75 -30.91 -0.27
N ARG A 93 18.82 -30.68 -1.04
CA ARG A 93 18.79 -30.73 -2.50
C ARG A 93 20.08 -31.32 -3.07
N ASP A 94 19.91 -32.13 -4.11
CA ASP A 94 21.05 -32.56 -4.94
C ASP A 94 21.37 -31.44 -5.93
N VAL A 95 22.67 -31.21 -6.14
CA VAL A 95 23.19 -30.21 -7.06
C VAL A 95 24.44 -30.75 -7.76
N SER A 96 24.59 -30.44 -9.06
CA SER A 96 25.81 -30.68 -9.81
C SER A 96 26.40 -29.35 -10.22
N VAL A 97 27.59 -29.02 -9.69
CA VAL A 97 28.29 -27.79 -10.07
C VAL A 97 28.83 -27.93 -11.48
N PRO A 98 28.54 -26.99 -12.41
CA PRO A 98 28.99 -27.13 -13.80
C PRO A 98 30.50 -27.26 -13.92
N ALA A 99 30.95 -28.25 -14.65
CA ALA A 99 32.39 -28.49 -14.90
C ALA A 99 33.08 -27.30 -15.59
N ALA A 100 32.32 -26.50 -16.35
CA ALA A 100 32.79 -25.27 -16.98
C ALA A 100 33.24 -24.18 -15.98
N TRP A 101 32.84 -24.30 -14.71
CA TRP A 101 33.26 -23.37 -13.67
C TRP A 101 34.59 -23.75 -13.00
N LYS A 102 35.21 -24.84 -13.42
CA LYS A 102 36.52 -25.26 -12.91
C LYS A 102 37.54 -24.11 -13.08
N GLY A 103 38.27 -23.83 -12.02
CA GLY A 103 39.21 -22.70 -12.00
C GLY A 103 38.62 -21.38 -11.44
N LYS A 104 37.32 -21.36 -11.16
CA LYS A 104 36.60 -20.23 -10.47
C LYS A 104 36.31 -20.56 -9.03
N ARG A 105 35.99 -19.55 -8.25
CA ARG A 105 35.47 -19.71 -6.91
C ARG A 105 33.95 -19.85 -6.99
N VAL A 106 33.39 -20.77 -6.24
CA VAL A 106 31.94 -21.08 -6.24
C VAL A 106 31.37 -20.81 -4.88
N PHE A 107 30.26 -20.07 -4.89
CA PHE A 107 29.55 -19.67 -3.67
C PHE A 107 28.15 -20.23 -3.67
N LEU A 108 27.70 -20.75 -2.52
CA LEU A 108 26.30 -20.97 -2.21
C LEU A 108 25.76 -19.68 -1.60
N VAL A 109 24.78 -19.08 -2.25
CA VAL A 109 24.14 -17.82 -1.82
C VAL A 109 22.69 -18.09 -1.44
N VAL A 110 22.30 -17.60 -0.29
CA VAL A 110 20.92 -17.61 0.21
C VAL A 110 20.45 -16.17 0.31
N GLY A 111 19.41 -15.81 -0.44
CA GLY A 111 18.90 -14.43 -0.50
C GLY A 111 18.34 -13.93 0.82
N ALA A 112 17.62 -14.79 1.53
CA ALA A 112 17.23 -14.60 2.94
C ALA A 112 16.67 -15.91 3.51
N SER A 113 16.89 -16.14 4.80
CA SER A 113 16.33 -17.26 5.55
C SER A 113 16.16 -16.85 7.00
N ASP A 114 14.94 -16.95 7.53
CA ASP A 114 14.61 -16.58 8.90
C ASP A 114 14.67 -17.79 9.83
N HIS A 115 15.33 -17.72 10.93
CA HIS A 115 16.22 -16.71 11.49
C HIS A 115 17.68 -17.19 11.49
N ASP A 116 18.01 -18.31 12.20
CA ASP A 116 19.34 -18.88 12.29
C ASP A 116 19.50 -20.02 11.29
N THR A 117 20.40 -19.90 10.35
CA THR A 117 20.62 -20.90 9.30
C THR A 117 22.01 -21.48 9.36
N THR A 118 22.10 -22.81 9.46
CA THR A 118 23.34 -23.55 9.31
C THR A 118 23.35 -24.29 7.99
N ALA A 119 24.46 -24.28 7.27
CA ALA A 119 24.62 -24.89 5.96
C ALA A 119 25.69 -25.98 5.93
N TRP A 120 25.43 -27.04 5.15
CA TRP A 120 26.37 -28.10 4.84
C TRP A 120 26.43 -28.37 3.33
N PHE A 121 27.60 -28.74 2.82
CA PHE A 121 27.80 -29.18 1.48
C PHE A 121 28.45 -30.57 1.49
N ASP A 122 27.75 -31.58 0.92
CA ASP A 122 28.16 -32.97 0.91
C ASP A 122 28.54 -33.52 2.31
N GLY A 123 27.72 -33.14 3.32
CA GLY A 123 27.92 -33.52 4.72
C GLY A 123 28.96 -32.69 5.49
N ARG A 124 29.67 -31.79 4.85
CA ARG A 124 30.64 -30.88 5.49
C ARG A 124 30.00 -29.58 5.90
N ARG A 125 30.14 -29.17 7.14
CA ARG A 125 29.65 -27.90 7.62
C ARG A 125 30.37 -26.73 6.95
N LEU A 126 29.59 -25.81 6.34
CA LEU A 126 30.11 -24.59 5.71
C LEU A 126 30.19 -23.44 6.72
N GLY A 127 29.14 -23.25 7.52
CA GLY A 127 29.03 -22.18 8.47
C GLY A 127 27.60 -22.00 8.97
N GLU A 128 27.37 -20.86 9.61
CA GLU A 128 26.06 -20.42 10.10
C GLU A 128 25.89 -18.93 9.86
N HIS A 129 24.62 -18.51 9.79
CA HIS A 129 24.20 -17.12 9.69
C HIS A 129 23.04 -16.89 10.65
N SER A 130 23.01 -15.70 11.27
CA SER A 130 21.92 -15.23 12.11
C SER A 130 21.35 -13.92 11.55
N GLY A 131 20.03 -13.83 11.47
CA GLY A 131 19.30 -12.70 10.89
C GLY A 131 18.41 -13.09 9.72
N GLY A 132 17.13 -12.66 9.75
CA GLY A 132 16.11 -13.16 8.86
C GLY A 132 15.96 -12.43 7.50
N TYR A 133 16.65 -11.30 7.28
CA TYR A 133 16.24 -10.35 6.23
C TYR A 133 17.28 -10.07 5.15
N THR A 134 18.52 -10.48 5.33
CA THR A 134 19.64 -10.12 4.45
C THR A 134 20.32 -11.33 3.86
N PRO A 135 20.95 -11.21 2.67
CA PRO A 135 21.63 -12.31 2.04
C PRO A 135 22.90 -12.72 2.79
N PHE A 136 23.22 -14.00 2.70
CA PHE A 136 24.46 -14.57 3.18
C PHE A 136 24.99 -15.63 2.23
N GLU A 137 26.28 -15.95 2.34
CA GLU A 137 26.93 -16.83 1.38
C GLU A 137 28.04 -17.68 2.02
N PHE A 138 28.29 -18.84 1.42
CA PHE A 138 29.36 -19.74 1.81
C PHE A 138 30.17 -20.17 0.58
N GLU A 139 31.48 -20.05 0.66
CA GLU A 139 32.35 -20.59 -0.40
C GLU A 139 32.40 -22.10 -0.32
N ILE A 140 32.15 -22.77 -1.44
CA ILE A 140 32.15 -24.23 -1.55
C ILE A 140 33.28 -24.76 -2.45
N THR A 141 34.09 -23.90 -3.05
CA THR A 141 35.12 -24.23 -4.09
C THR A 141 35.97 -25.43 -3.72
N GLY A 142 36.51 -25.50 -2.51
CA GLY A 142 37.38 -26.59 -2.04
C GLY A 142 36.67 -27.94 -1.82
N HIS A 143 35.35 -27.97 -1.94
CA HIS A 143 34.51 -29.13 -1.69
C HIS A 143 33.81 -29.66 -2.95
N VAL A 144 33.92 -28.92 -4.08
CA VAL A 144 33.24 -29.27 -5.33
C VAL A 144 33.89 -30.48 -6.03
N LYS A 145 33.06 -31.48 -6.32
CA LYS A 145 33.33 -32.56 -7.26
C LYS A 145 32.69 -32.20 -8.61
N TRP A 146 33.51 -31.74 -9.53
CA TRP A 146 33.03 -31.11 -10.77
C TRP A 146 32.20 -32.05 -11.65
N GLY A 147 30.96 -31.69 -11.92
CA GLY A 147 30.02 -32.46 -12.72
C GLY A 147 29.38 -33.66 -12.00
N GLU A 148 29.74 -33.93 -10.74
CA GLU A 148 29.11 -34.95 -9.92
C GLU A 148 27.95 -34.38 -9.07
N ALA A 149 26.97 -35.23 -8.76
CA ALA A 149 25.90 -34.87 -7.86
C ALA A 149 26.41 -34.82 -6.40
N GLN A 150 26.19 -33.69 -5.73
CA GLN A 150 26.51 -33.46 -4.33
C GLN A 150 25.28 -32.90 -3.61
N LYS A 151 25.27 -32.90 -2.31
CA LYS A 151 24.11 -32.51 -1.51
C LYS A 151 24.33 -31.15 -0.80
N ILE A 152 23.41 -30.22 -0.97
CA ILE A 152 23.25 -29.06 -0.09
C ILE A 152 22.27 -29.45 0.98
N THR A 153 22.56 -29.14 2.24
CA THR A 153 21.65 -29.27 3.37
C THR A 153 21.66 -27.95 4.16
N LEU A 154 20.45 -27.42 4.42
CA LEU A 154 20.26 -26.24 5.27
C LEU A 154 19.40 -26.64 6.47
N ARG A 155 19.73 -26.13 7.66
CA ARG A 155 18.89 -26.16 8.84
C ARG A 155 18.55 -24.72 9.18
N ALA A 156 17.28 -24.38 9.15
CA ALA A 156 16.78 -23.10 9.61
C ALA A 156 16.05 -23.28 10.93
N TRP A 157 16.34 -22.42 11.87
CA TRP A 157 15.66 -22.32 13.15
C TRP A 157 15.05 -20.94 13.32
N ASP A 158 13.78 -20.91 13.66
CA ASP A 158 13.07 -19.69 13.98
C ASP A 158 12.00 -20.03 15.04
N GLU A 159 12.00 -19.28 16.14
CA GLU A 159 11.06 -19.52 17.22
C GLU A 159 9.63 -19.10 16.87
N SER A 160 8.66 -19.57 17.63
CA SER A 160 7.25 -19.22 17.44
C SER A 160 7.02 -17.71 17.49
N SER A 161 6.00 -17.22 16.78
CA SER A 161 5.67 -15.78 16.72
C SER A 161 5.41 -15.15 18.10
N GLU A 162 4.92 -15.91 19.07
CA GLU A 162 4.70 -15.42 20.43
C GLU A 162 6.04 -15.19 21.16
N SER A 163 6.99 -16.11 21.01
CA SER A 163 8.32 -15.97 21.60
C SER A 163 9.14 -14.86 20.94
N SER A 164 9.07 -14.79 19.59
CA SER A 164 9.77 -13.76 18.82
C SER A 164 9.33 -12.34 19.17
N ARG A 165 8.05 -12.12 19.49
CA ARG A 165 7.53 -10.81 19.91
C ARG A 165 8.15 -10.31 21.22
N SER A 166 8.48 -11.17 22.15
CA SER A 166 9.14 -10.78 23.41
C SER A 166 10.66 -10.76 23.30
N SER A 167 11.20 -11.16 22.16
CA SER A 167 12.61 -11.31 21.87
C SER A 167 13.24 -9.97 21.41
N TRP A 168 14.57 -9.93 21.44
CA TRP A 168 15.38 -8.85 20.87
C TRP A 168 15.53 -8.93 19.34
N ARG A 169 15.07 -10.01 18.70
CA ARG A 169 15.20 -10.24 17.27
C ARG A 169 14.33 -9.30 16.45
N LEU A 170 14.79 -9.01 15.25
CA LEU A 170 14.02 -8.21 14.30
C LEU A 170 12.90 -9.06 13.71
N PHE A 171 11.70 -8.85 14.18
CA PHE A 171 10.52 -9.61 13.80
C PHE A 171 9.69 -8.93 12.69
N GLY A 172 9.75 -7.61 12.59
CA GLY A 172 8.95 -6.85 11.62
C GLY A 172 7.44 -7.10 11.78
N LYS A 173 6.74 -7.34 10.68
CA LYS A 173 5.29 -7.61 10.64
C LYS A 173 4.96 -9.11 10.43
N GLN A 174 5.81 -10.01 10.84
CA GLN A 174 5.59 -11.44 10.65
C GLN A 174 4.33 -12.01 11.34
N GLY A 175 3.68 -11.22 12.20
CA GLY A 175 2.38 -11.57 12.75
C GLY A 175 1.24 -11.75 11.74
N TYR A 176 1.42 -11.32 10.48
CA TYR A 176 0.49 -11.60 9.37
C TYR A 176 0.65 -13.01 8.77
N GLY A 177 1.72 -13.70 9.11
CA GLY A 177 2.11 -15.04 8.68
C GLY A 177 3.63 -15.11 8.67
N ASN A 178 4.19 -16.00 9.49
CA ASN A 178 5.63 -16.07 9.68
C ASN A 178 6.35 -16.54 8.42
N ALA A 179 7.28 -15.74 7.93
CA ALA A 179 8.13 -16.10 6.79
C ALA A 179 9.34 -16.93 7.25
N ARG A 180 9.08 -18.05 7.92
CA ARG A 180 10.08 -18.93 8.53
C ARG A 180 10.91 -19.68 7.52
N GLY A 181 12.20 -19.81 7.78
CA GLY A 181 13.16 -20.50 6.93
C GLY A 181 13.44 -19.73 5.64
N VAL A 182 13.78 -20.43 4.58
CA VAL A 182 14.16 -19.83 3.30
C VAL A 182 12.98 -19.14 2.66
N TRP A 183 13.08 -17.79 2.44
CA TRP A 183 12.04 -17.01 1.79
C TRP A 183 12.53 -16.13 0.61
N GLN A 184 13.83 -16.19 0.27
CA GLN A 184 14.37 -15.64 -0.96
C GLN A 184 15.22 -16.68 -1.69
N THR A 185 15.43 -16.46 -2.99
CA THR A 185 16.12 -17.38 -3.90
C THR A 185 17.43 -17.91 -3.32
N VAL A 186 17.63 -19.21 -3.44
CA VAL A 186 18.89 -19.91 -3.19
C VAL A 186 19.55 -20.21 -4.53
N TYR A 187 20.85 -19.93 -4.67
CA TYR A 187 21.57 -20.15 -5.92
C TYR A 187 23.05 -20.42 -5.71
N LEU A 188 23.70 -21.00 -6.71
CA LEU A 188 25.14 -21.02 -6.82
C LEU A 188 25.62 -19.93 -7.76
N GLU A 189 26.77 -19.37 -7.48
CA GLU A 189 27.40 -18.35 -8.31
C GLU A 189 28.89 -18.62 -8.44
N ALA A 190 29.41 -18.53 -9.68
CA ALA A 190 30.84 -18.63 -9.94
C ALA A 190 31.46 -17.23 -10.09
N ARG A 191 32.55 -17.00 -9.38
CA ARG A 191 33.31 -15.74 -9.37
C ARG A 191 34.76 -15.96 -9.82
N GLY A 192 35.42 -14.88 -10.23
CA GLY A 192 36.87 -14.90 -10.47
C GLY A 192 37.67 -15.32 -9.24
N GLN A 193 38.98 -15.66 -9.43
CA GLN A 193 39.87 -15.94 -8.28
C GLN A 193 40.02 -14.68 -7.37
N GLU A 194 40.16 -13.52 -7.98
CA GLU A 194 39.89 -12.21 -7.37
C GLU A 194 38.53 -11.74 -7.88
N TYR A 195 37.68 -11.28 -7.02
CA TYR A 195 36.30 -10.96 -7.40
C TYR A 195 35.81 -9.65 -6.78
N LEU A 196 34.85 -9.06 -7.48
CA LEU A 196 34.12 -7.90 -7.02
C LEU A 196 33.16 -8.31 -5.89
N ASP A 197 33.25 -7.63 -4.77
CA ASP A 197 32.38 -7.81 -3.64
C ASP A 197 31.29 -6.73 -3.58
N LYS A 198 31.63 -5.52 -4.02
CA LYS A 198 30.75 -4.38 -4.04
C LYS A 198 31.21 -3.35 -5.08
N VAL A 199 30.25 -2.73 -5.78
CA VAL A 199 30.48 -1.48 -6.51
C VAL A 199 29.31 -0.54 -6.21
N HIS A 200 29.55 0.53 -5.46
CA HIS A 200 28.57 1.57 -5.19
C HIS A 200 28.78 2.75 -6.13
N PHE A 201 27.72 3.17 -6.81
CA PHE A 201 27.73 4.30 -7.72
C PHE A 201 27.15 5.54 -7.03
N THR A 202 27.98 6.57 -6.82
CA THR A 202 27.56 7.85 -6.25
C THR A 202 27.45 8.89 -7.36
N PRO A 203 26.24 9.32 -7.76
CA PRO A 203 26.03 10.32 -8.80
C PRO A 203 26.34 11.72 -8.29
N ASP A 204 26.88 12.54 -9.18
CA ASP A 204 27.12 13.99 -9.01
C ASP A 204 26.49 14.70 -10.22
N ILE A 205 25.23 15.11 -10.06
CA ILE A 205 24.43 15.67 -11.15
C ILE A 205 24.89 17.06 -11.55
N GLU A 206 25.53 17.80 -10.64
CA GLU A 206 26.05 19.15 -10.90
C GLU A 206 27.24 19.12 -11.82
N ASN A 207 28.11 18.13 -11.65
CA ASN A 207 29.33 17.98 -12.44
C ASN A 207 29.18 16.95 -13.58
N GLY A 208 28.04 16.30 -13.71
CA GLY A 208 27.81 15.27 -14.73
C GLY A 208 28.73 14.07 -14.58
N THR A 209 29.02 13.65 -13.35
CA THR A 209 29.95 12.54 -13.08
C THR A 209 29.31 11.50 -12.16
N VAL A 210 29.84 10.28 -12.21
CA VAL A 210 29.53 9.23 -11.23
C VAL A 210 30.80 8.67 -10.65
N THR A 211 30.85 8.43 -9.35
CA THR A 211 31.97 7.76 -8.68
C THR A 211 31.61 6.31 -8.40
N ALA A 212 32.35 5.35 -8.97
CA ALA A 212 32.30 3.95 -8.62
C ALA A 212 33.26 3.65 -7.45
N ASP A 213 32.71 3.29 -6.29
CA ASP A 213 33.45 2.84 -5.10
C ASP A 213 33.46 1.32 -5.12
N VAL A 214 34.57 0.71 -5.53
CA VAL A 214 34.72 -0.72 -5.68
C VAL A 214 35.41 -1.34 -4.48
N ALA A 215 34.87 -2.46 -4.00
CA ALA A 215 35.49 -3.32 -3.01
C ALA A 215 35.67 -4.75 -3.56
N LEU A 216 36.75 -5.40 -3.15
CA LEU A 216 37.10 -6.76 -3.47
C LEU A 216 36.74 -7.72 -2.33
N GLY A 217 36.49 -8.99 -2.64
CA GLY A 217 36.24 -10.03 -1.65
C GLY A 217 37.42 -10.38 -0.75
N ALA A 218 38.64 -10.01 -1.15
CA ALA A 218 39.88 -10.16 -0.38
C ALA A 218 40.91 -9.14 -0.86
N PRO A 219 42.01 -8.86 -0.10
CA PRO A 219 43.11 -8.04 -0.60
C PRO A 219 43.68 -8.60 -1.89
N ALA A 220 43.85 -7.73 -2.89
CA ALA A 220 44.44 -8.12 -4.19
C ALA A 220 45.77 -8.84 -4.04
N LYS A 221 45.90 -10.01 -4.63
CA LYS A 221 47.15 -10.79 -4.58
C LYS A 221 48.13 -10.41 -5.70
N VAL A 222 47.57 -9.86 -6.79
CA VAL A 222 48.33 -9.43 -7.99
C VAL A 222 47.85 -8.03 -8.39
N PRO A 223 48.61 -7.31 -9.22
CA PRO A 223 48.09 -6.07 -9.82
C PRO A 223 46.81 -6.34 -10.61
N LEU A 224 45.74 -5.62 -10.31
CA LEU A 224 44.45 -5.77 -10.97
C LEU A 224 44.06 -4.47 -11.69
N ASN A 225 43.21 -4.61 -12.72
CA ASN A 225 42.56 -3.53 -13.38
C ASN A 225 41.02 -3.69 -13.18
N PHE A 226 40.39 -2.68 -12.59
CA PHE A 226 38.95 -2.55 -12.52
C PHE A 226 38.47 -1.67 -13.65
N GLU A 227 37.47 -2.11 -14.45
CA GLU A 227 36.89 -1.38 -15.56
C GLU A 227 35.39 -1.32 -15.46
N VAL A 228 34.80 -0.16 -15.80
CA VAL A 228 33.36 0.05 -15.99
C VAL A 228 33.11 0.34 -17.48
N LYS A 229 32.28 -0.48 -18.11
CA LYS A 229 31.84 -0.33 -19.49
C LYS A 229 30.34 -0.13 -19.56
N PHE A 230 29.91 0.95 -20.21
CA PHE A 230 28.50 1.26 -20.39
C PHE A 230 27.92 0.44 -21.55
N LYS A 231 26.72 -0.03 -21.39
CA LYS A 231 25.97 -0.74 -22.44
C LYS A 231 25.70 0.21 -23.63
N GLU A 232 25.29 1.45 -23.34
CA GLU A 232 25.18 2.55 -24.30
C GLU A 232 26.55 3.25 -24.40
N ALA A 233 27.35 2.90 -25.42
CA ALA A 233 28.75 3.36 -25.54
C ALA A 233 28.91 4.88 -25.77
N ASP A 234 27.83 5.59 -26.14
CA ASP A 234 27.79 7.04 -26.29
C ASP A 234 27.68 7.79 -24.95
N ARG A 235 27.29 7.13 -23.88
CA ARG A 235 27.09 7.75 -22.54
C ARG A 235 28.40 8.05 -21.83
N ALA A 236 29.37 7.17 -21.94
CA ALA A 236 30.74 7.41 -21.43
C ALA A 236 31.72 6.49 -22.16
N LYS A 237 32.99 6.90 -22.20
CA LYS A 237 34.07 5.98 -22.59
C LYS A 237 34.24 4.94 -21.48
N PRO A 238 34.69 3.70 -21.81
CA PRO A 238 35.14 2.77 -20.81
C PRO A 238 36.15 3.43 -19.87
N ALA A 239 35.94 3.29 -18.58
CA ALA A 239 36.80 3.90 -17.56
C ALA A 239 37.42 2.81 -16.69
N SER A 240 38.68 2.94 -16.34
CA SER A 240 39.40 1.94 -15.56
C SER A 240 40.34 2.55 -14.54
N ILE A 241 40.65 1.77 -13.49
CA ILE A 241 41.61 2.11 -12.45
C ILE A 241 42.40 0.86 -12.02
N ALA A 242 43.70 1.06 -11.79
CA ALA A 242 44.56 0.01 -11.26
C ALA A 242 44.34 -0.17 -9.74
N ILE A 243 44.38 -1.43 -9.29
CA ILE A 243 44.34 -1.83 -7.88
C ILE A 243 45.63 -2.59 -7.58
N ALA A 244 46.45 -2.04 -6.70
CA ALA A 244 47.74 -2.63 -6.35
C ALA A 244 47.57 -3.83 -5.40
N PRO A 245 48.52 -4.77 -5.37
CA PRO A 245 48.53 -5.86 -4.39
C PRO A 245 48.42 -5.34 -2.97
N GLY A 246 47.60 -6.03 -2.16
CA GLY A 246 47.29 -5.65 -0.78
C GLY A 246 46.14 -4.66 -0.63
N GLN A 247 45.67 -4.02 -1.69
CA GLN A 247 44.49 -3.14 -1.65
C GLN A 247 43.20 -3.94 -1.65
N MET A 248 42.17 -3.41 -0.97
CA MET A 248 40.82 -3.98 -0.89
C MET A 248 39.84 -3.37 -1.91
N GLY A 249 40.29 -2.36 -2.70
CA GLY A 249 39.41 -1.67 -3.64
C GLY A 249 40.00 -0.35 -4.10
N ALA A 250 39.18 0.42 -4.81
CA ALA A 250 39.55 1.74 -5.35
C ALA A 250 38.30 2.61 -5.60
N LYS A 251 38.49 3.90 -5.88
CA LYS A 251 37.43 4.83 -6.31
C LYS A 251 37.72 5.36 -7.69
N LEU A 252 36.79 5.18 -8.60
CA LEU A 252 36.87 5.59 -10.00
C LEU A 252 35.84 6.67 -10.31
N LYS A 253 36.27 7.87 -10.63
CA LYS A 253 35.36 8.95 -11.09
C LYS A 253 35.20 8.91 -12.60
N ILE A 254 33.96 8.85 -13.08
CA ILE A 254 33.61 8.67 -14.50
C ILE A 254 32.80 9.87 -14.97
N PRO A 255 33.28 10.67 -15.94
CA PRO A 255 32.48 11.71 -16.56
C PRO A 255 31.48 11.11 -17.56
N LEU A 256 30.24 11.60 -17.50
CA LEU A 256 29.16 11.20 -18.38
C LEU A 256 28.91 12.24 -19.46
N ARG A 257 28.42 11.80 -20.62
CA ARG A 257 27.98 12.65 -21.73
C ARG A 257 26.45 12.69 -21.77
N ASP A 258 25.92 13.86 -22.12
CA ASP A 258 24.47 14.05 -22.28
C ASP A 258 23.69 13.41 -21.13
N VAL A 259 23.97 13.88 -19.91
CA VAL A 259 23.47 13.30 -18.66
C VAL A 259 21.96 13.23 -18.68
N LYS A 260 21.42 12.02 -18.57
CA LYS A 260 19.99 11.77 -18.33
C LYS A 260 19.77 11.51 -16.86
N LEU A 261 18.90 12.31 -16.26
CA LEU A 261 18.55 12.12 -14.85
C LEU A 261 17.52 11.02 -14.69
N TRP A 262 17.55 10.36 -13.57
CA TRP A 262 16.48 9.48 -13.14
C TRP A 262 15.44 10.31 -12.37
N ASP A 263 14.18 10.24 -12.78
CA ASP A 263 13.06 10.83 -12.07
C ASP A 263 11.79 9.97 -12.21
N LEU A 264 10.67 10.44 -11.65
CA LEU A 264 9.40 9.70 -11.62
C LEU A 264 8.74 9.52 -12.99
N ASP A 265 8.98 10.45 -13.91
CA ASP A 265 8.40 10.47 -15.27
C ASP A 265 9.36 9.88 -16.30
N SER A 266 10.66 10.00 -16.07
CA SER A 266 11.74 9.54 -16.95
C SER A 266 12.79 8.75 -16.19
N PRO A 267 12.47 7.52 -15.71
CA PRO A 267 13.33 6.73 -14.85
C PRO A 267 14.50 6.09 -15.62
N TYR A 268 15.45 6.91 -16.07
CA TYR A 268 16.58 6.44 -16.87
C TYR A 268 17.62 5.74 -16.01
N LEU A 269 17.97 4.51 -16.38
CA LEU A 269 19.01 3.70 -15.74
C LEU A 269 20.22 3.54 -16.67
N TYR A 270 21.42 3.82 -16.15
CA TYR A 270 22.68 3.53 -16.79
C TYR A 270 23.07 2.08 -16.54
N GLU A 271 22.88 1.22 -17.52
CA GLU A 271 23.30 -0.18 -17.45
C GLU A 271 24.80 -0.30 -17.75
N VAL A 272 25.54 -0.97 -16.87
CA VAL A 272 26.99 -1.08 -16.95
C VAL A 272 27.45 -2.51 -16.69
N GLN A 273 28.58 -2.88 -17.29
CA GLN A 273 29.34 -4.06 -16.92
C GLN A 273 30.59 -3.61 -16.16
N CYS A 274 30.73 -4.07 -14.94
CA CYS A 274 31.94 -3.96 -14.14
C CYS A 274 32.79 -5.21 -14.37
N SER A 275 34.10 -5.04 -14.60
CA SER A 275 35.04 -6.16 -14.76
C SER A 275 36.27 -5.96 -13.90
N LEU A 276 36.78 -7.04 -13.34
CA LEU A 276 38.00 -7.11 -12.58
C LEU A 276 38.92 -8.16 -13.22
N ALA A 277 40.09 -7.77 -13.65
CA ALA A 277 41.04 -8.64 -14.30
C ALA A 277 42.49 -8.37 -13.86
N PRO A 278 43.40 -9.35 -13.90
CA PRO A 278 44.81 -9.07 -13.75
C PRO A 278 45.31 -8.03 -14.75
N ALA A 279 46.19 -7.13 -14.32
CA ALA A 279 46.74 -6.09 -15.19
C ALA A 279 47.52 -6.69 -16.38
N GLU A 280 48.14 -7.85 -16.17
CA GLU A 280 48.73 -8.69 -17.22
C GLU A 280 47.88 -9.94 -17.43
N ALA A 281 47.49 -10.23 -18.68
CA ALA A 281 46.60 -11.35 -18.99
C ALA A 281 47.26 -12.67 -18.55
N ARG A 282 46.51 -13.45 -17.76
CA ARG A 282 46.91 -14.77 -17.30
C ARG A 282 45.79 -15.77 -17.65
N GLY A 283 46.13 -16.81 -18.37
CA GLY A 283 45.12 -17.77 -18.84
C GLY A 283 44.45 -18.58 -17.72
N ASP A 284 45.07 -18.67 -16.57
CA ASP A 284 44.60 -19.34 -15.35
C ASP A 284 43.79 -18.41 -14.40
N PHE A 285 43.59 -17.16 -14.82
CA PHE A 285 42.93 -16.11 -14.00
C PHE A 285 41.80 -15.42 -14.76
N PRO A 286 40.63 -16.07 -14.91
CA PRO A 286 39.51 -15.47 -15.63
C PRO A 286 39.04 -14.21 -14.94
N PRO A 287 38.65 -13.15 -15.71
CA PRO A 287 38.12 -11.94 -15.14
C PRO A 287 36.80 -12.19 -14.43
N ASP A 288 36.56 -11.49 -13.31
CA ASP A 288 35.26 -11.43 -12.70
C ASP A 288 34.42 -10.32 -13.36
N LYS A 289 33.16 -10.60 -13.70
CA LYS A 289 32.30 -9.68 -14.42
C LYS A 289 30.94 -9.62 -13.76
N VAL A 290 30.47 -8.41 -13.50
CA VAL A 290 29.15 -8.14 -12.92
C VAL A 290 28.42 -7.15 -13.79
N ALA A 291 27.21 -7.48 -14.21
CA ALA A 291 26.27 -6.54 -14.79
C ALA A 291 25.51 -5.86 -13.66
N THR A 292 25.38 -4.54 -13.74
CA THR A 292 24.69 -3.71 -12.75
C THR A 292 24.17 -2.44 -13.40
N TYR A 293 23.53 -1.57 -12.63
CA TYR A 293 23.03 -0.28 -13.09
C TYR A 293 23.05 0.76 -11.97
N PHE A 294 22.84 2.00 -12.36
CA PHE A 294 22.62 3.13 -11.45
C PHE A 294 21.73 4.19 -12.11
N GLY A 295 21.16 5.08 -11.31
CA GLY A 295 20.44 6.26 -11.79
C GLY A 295 21.20 7.54 -11.42
N MET A 296 21.31 8.49 -12.37
CA MET A 296 21.82 9.82 -12.09
C MET A 296 20.72 10.65 -11.39
N ARG A 297 20.80 10.77 -10.08
CA ARG A 297 19.80 11.51 -9.28
C ARG A 297 20.42 12.12 -8.03
N LYS A 298 19.76 13.14 -7.48
CA LYS A 298 20.08 13.75 -6.20
C LYS A 298 18.83 13.90 -5.35
N ILE A 299 18.89 13.36 -4.15
CA ILE A 299 17.88 13.60 -3.11
C ILE A 299 18.42 14.66 -2.16
N GLY A 300 17.57 15.58 -1.72
CA GLY A 300 17.95 16.62 -0.79
C GLY A 300 16.75 17.29 -0.13
N VAL A 301 17.04 18.37 0.58
CA VAL A 301 16.05 19.25 1.19
C VAL A 301 16.17 20.64 0.55
N GLY A 302 15.05 21.19 0.14
CA GLY A 302 14.94 22.52 -0.41
C GLY A 302 13.76 23.28 0.19
N LYS A 303 13.27 24.29 -0.53
CA LYS A 303 12.07 25.04 -0.14
C LYS A 303 11.03 24.96 -1.24
N ILE A 304 9.77 24.95 -0.87
CA ILE A 304 8.66 25.12 -1.82
C ILE A 304 8.75 26.53 -2.42
N PRO A 305 8.71 26.66 -3.76
CA PRO A 305 8.82 27.94 -4.43
C PRO A 305 7.88 29.01 -3.89
N GLY A 306 8.39 30.21 -3.63
CA GLY A 306 7.62 31.33 -3.07
C GLY A 306 7.29 31.21 -1.58
N THR A 307 7.84 30.22 -0.86
CA THR A 307 7.62 30.02 0.57
C THR A 307 8.93 29.79 1.33
N GLU A 308 8.84 29.80 2.66
CA GLU A 308 9.93 29.37 3.56
C GLU A 308 9.81 27.91 3.99
N TYR A 309 8.83 27.17 3.47
CA TYR A 309 8.55 25.79 3.90
C TYR A 309 9.56 24.81 3.33
N PRO A 310 10.26 24.04 4.19
CA PRO A 310 11.14 22.99 3.73
C PRO A 310 10.37 21.89 3.00
N CYS A 311 10.97 21.29 1.98
CA CYS A 311 10.44 20.16 1.25
C CYS A 311 11.55 19.21 0.82
N VAL A 312 11.18 17.98 0.50
CA VAL A 312 12.07 17.04 -0.17
C VAL A 312 12.28 17.45 -1.62
N THR A 313 13.51 17.31 -2.11
CA THR A 313 13.83 17.56 -3.50
C THR A 313 14.37 16.33 -4.20
N LEU A 314 13.99 16.16 -5.47
CA LEU A 314 14.60 15.24 -6.42
C LEU A 314 15.23 16.07 -7.54
N ASN A 315 16.53 15.87 -7.78
CA ASN A 315 17.28 16.62 -8.79
C ASN A 315 17.15 18.14 -8.62
N ASN A 316 17.25 18.61 -7.38
CA ASN A 316 17.10 20.02 -6.96
C ASN A 316 15.69 20.62 -7.18
N LYS A 317 14.69 19.81 -7.59
CA LYS A 317 13.30 20.25 -7.75
C LYS A 317 12.45 19.75 -6.58
N PRO A 318 11.56 20.57 -6.02
CA PRO A 318 10.62 20.13 -5.01
C PRO A 318 9.76 18.96 -5.49
N VAL A 319 9.50 18.01 -4.60
CA VAL A 319 8.58 16.89 -4.82
C VAL A 319 7.53 16.88 -3.72
N TYR A 320 6.26 16.86 -4.08
CA TYR A 320 5.18 16.61 -3.14
C TYR A 320 5.03 15.10 -2.98
N LEU A 321 5.27 14.60 -1.78
CA LEU A 321 5.28 13.17 -1.50
C LEU A 321 3.87 12.64 -1.32
N GLN A 322 3.39 11.84 -2.27
CA GLN A 322 2.11 11.14 -2.21
C GLN A 322 2.42 9.65 -2.15
N LEU A 323 2.56 9.12 -0.95
CA LEU A 323 3.04 7.77 -0.72
C LEU A 323 1.94 6.85 -0.19
N THR A 324 2.20 5.56 -0.25
CA THR A 324 1.42 4.55 0.45
C THR A 324 2.32 3.60 1.21
N LEU A 325 1.84 3.12 2.35
CA LEU A 325 2.49 2.09 3.13
C LEU A 325 2.28 0.75 2.45
N ASP A 326 3.36 0.04 2.19
CA ASP A 326 3.36 -1.26 1.53
C ASP A 326 3.90 -2.31 2.51
N GLN A 327 3.02 -3.16 3.02
CA GLN A 327 3.42 -4.28 3.87
C GLN A 327 4.23 -5.32 3.10
N SER A 328 4.21 -5.24 1.77
CA SER A 328 4.94 -6.13 0.87
C SER A 328 4.68 -7.61 1.18
N TYR A 329 3.41 -7.96 1.25
CA TYR A 329 2.93 -9.24 1.74
C TYR A 329 2.02 -9.93 0.72
N HIS A 330 2.19 -11.24 0.54
CA HIS A 330 1.34 -12.04 -0.34
C HIS A 330 0.51 -13.05 0.47
N PRO A 331 -0.79 -13.22 0.20
CA PRO A 331 -1.64 -14.13 0.97
C PRO A 331 -1.15 -15.57 1.01
N ASP A 332 -0.60 -16.07 -0.10
CA ASP A 332 -0.19 -17.46 -0.25
C ASP A 332 1.32 -17.69 -0.13
N GLY A 333 2.13 -16.63 -0.15
CA GLY A 333 3.58 -16.70 -0.12
C GLY A 333 4.25 -15.91 1.00
N PHE A 334 3.46 -15.20 1.81
CA PHE A 334 3.93 -14.31 2.89
C PHE A 334 4.87 -13.24 2.35
N TYR A 335 6.14 -13.24 2.73
CA TYR A 335 7.13 -12.30 2.23
C TYR A 335 7.63 -12.60 0.81
N THR A 336 7.26 -13.76 0.23
CA THR A 336 7.70 -14.19 -1.11
C THR A 336 6.57 -14.07 -2.11
N PHE A 337 6.81 -13.36 -3.19
CA PHE A 337 5.85 -13.20 -4.27
C PHE A 337 5.89 -14.37 -5.26
N PRO A 338 4.75 -14.70 -5.90
CA PRO A 338 4.67 -15.86 -6.80
C PRO A 338 5.48 -15.70 -8.10
N SER A 339 5.70 -14.46 -8.57
CA SER A 339 6.41 -14.20 -9.83
C SER A 339 7.00 -12.79 -9.89
N ASP A 340 7.91 -12.57 -10.82
CA ASP A 340 8.47 -11.26 -11.14
C ASP A 340 7.41 -10.27 -11.67
N GLU A 341 6.49 -10.75 -12.49
CA GLU A 341 5.39 -9.95 -13.01
C GLU A 341 4.44 -9.48 -11.88
N PHE A 342 4.24 -10.31 -10.83
CA PHE A 342 3.49 -9.89 -9.66
C PHE A 342 4.18 -8.71 -8.96
N MET A 343 5.49 -8.79 -8.72
CA MET A 343 6.28 -7.70 -8.11
C MET A 343 6.21 -6.42 -8.94
N LYS A 344 6.28 -6.53 -10.25
CA LYS A 344 6.10 -5.41 -11.18
C LYS A 344 4.70 -4.79 -11.08
N ASN A 345 3.68 -5.63 -10.98
CA ASN A 345 2.29 -5.17 -10.86
C ASN A 345 2.03 -4.43 -9.54
N GLU A 346 2.68 -4.79 -8.43
CA GLU A 346 2.64 -4.03 -7.17
C GLU A 346 3.08 -2.56 -7.40
N ILE A 347 4.19 -2.36 -8.11
CA ILE A 347 4.66 -1.01 -8.45
C ILE A 347 3.69 -0.30 -9.41
N LEU A 348 3.15 -1.03 -10.38
CA LEU A 348 2.18 -0.47 -11.34
C LEU A 348 0.85 -0.07 -10.69
N ILE A 349 0.42 -0.70 -9.59
CA ILE A 349 -0.76 -0.29 -8.82
C ILE A 349 -0.54 1.14 -8.31
N SER A 350 0.58 1.43 -7.66
CA SER A 350 0.90 2.79 -7.18
C SER A 350 0.98 3.81 -8.33
N LYS A 351 1.61 3.45 -9.44
CA LYS A 351 1.67 4.33 -10.63
C LYS A 351 0.28 4.61 -11.23
N LYS A 352 -0.60 3.60 -11.32
CA LYS A 352 -1.99 3.76 -11.82
C LYS A 352 -2.82 4.67 -10.91
N LEU A 353 -2.51 4.69 -9.62
CA LEU A 353 -3.11 5.58 -8.63
C LEU A 353 -2.48 6.99 -8.64
N ALA A 354 -1.49 7.26 -9.49
CA ALA A 354 -0.71 8.50 -9.53
C ALA A 354 0.03 8.81 -8.22
N LEU A 355 0.42 7.79 -7.47
CA LEU A 355 1.26 7.94 -6.29
C LEU A 355 2.73 8.16 -6.71
N SER A 356 3.47 8.92 -5.91
CA SER A 356 4.88 9.19 -6.11
C SER A 356 5.80 8.12 -5.51
N GLY A 357 5.30 7.31 -4.56
CA GLY A 357 6.12 6.30 -3.92
C GLY A 357 5.39 5.37 -2.95
N ASN A 358 6.16 4.40 -2.45
CA ASN A 358 5.76 3.47 -1.40
C ASN A 358 6.75 3.54 -0.23
N ARG A 359 6.26 3.26 0.97
CA ARG A 359 7.08 2.92 2.13
C ARG A 359 6.99 1.42 2.35
N VAL A 360 8.11 0.72 2.24
CA VAL A 360 8.18 -0.72 2.54
C VAL A 360 8.23 -0.88 4.05
N HIS A 361 7.08 -1.27 4.62
CA HIS A 361 6.89 -1.20 6.06
C HIS A 361 7.50 -2.39 6.76
N ILE A 362 8.46 -2.03 7.57
CA ILE A 362 9.31 -2.76 8.51
C ILE A 362 9.80 -4.14 8.03
N LYS A 363 10.22 -4.18 6.77
CA LYS A 363 10.75 -5.35 6.07
C LYS A 363 11.87 -4.91 5.13
N VAL A 364 12.89 -5.71 4.96
CA VAL A 364 13.87 -5.52 3.88
C VAL A 364 13.31 -6.07 2.58
N GLU A 365 13.15 -5.21 1.58
CA GLU A 365 12.46 -5.57 0.34
C GLU A 365 13.28 -6.53 -0.54
N ILE A 366 12.58 -7.28 -1.38
CA ILE A 366 13.18 -8.15 -2.39
C ILE A 366 13.84 -7.29 -3.48
N PRO A 367 15.13 -7.55 -3.87
CA PRO A 367 15.84 -6.71 -4.83
C PRO A 367 15.12 -6.54 -6.18
N ARG A 368 14.41 -7.57 -6.66
CA ARG A 368 13.66 -7.48 -7.91
C ARG A 368 12.47 -6.51 -7.83
N LYS A 369 11.82 -6.37 -6.68
CA LYS A 369 10.74 -5.37 -6.50
C LYS A 369 11.32 -3.95 -6.48
N LEU A 370 12.50 -3.76 -5.86
CA LEU A 370 13.23 -2.48 -5.92
C LEU A 370 13.66 -2.15 -7.36
N TYR A 371 14.12 -3.14 -8.12
CA TYR A 371 14.43 -2.97 -9.55
C TYR A 371 13.22 -2.45 -10.35
N TRP A 372 12.03 -2.98 -10.09
CA TRP A 372 10.82 -2.48 -10.76
C TRP A 372 10.47 -1.06 -10.34
N ALA A 373 10.70 -0.67 -9.08
CA ALA A 373 10.56 0.72 -8.64
C ALA A 373 11.55 1.64 -9.36
N ASP A 374 12.81 1.21 -9.54
CA ASP A 374 13.82 1.94 -10.31
C ASP A 374 13.43 2.10 -11.79
N LYS A 375 12.95 1.02 -12.39
CA LYS A 375 12.60 0.93 -13.82
C LYS A 375 11.34 1.73 -14.18
N LEU A 376 10.39 1.81 -13.24
CA LEU A 376 9.08 2.44 -13.47
C LEU A 376 8.96 3.84 -12.85
N GLY A 377 10.00 4.29 -12.13
CA GLY A 377 10.04 5.62 -11.54
C GLY A 377 9.10 5.77 -10.35
N LEU A 378 9.33 5.01 -9.27
CA LEU A 378 8.58 5.09 -8.03
C LEU A 378 9.55 5.29 -6.86
N LEU A 379 9.32 6.29 -6.00
CA LEU A 379 10.13 6.52 -4.81
C LEU A 379 9.88 5.43 -3.75
N ILE A 380 10.92 5.06 -3.02
CA ILE A 380 10.85 4.09 -1.94
C ILE A 380 11.40 4.70 -0.64
N MET A 381 10.60 4.66 0.43
CA MET A 381 11.08 4.71 1.81
C MET A 381 11.34 3.27 2.26
N ALA A 382 12.54 2.98 2.69
CA ALA A 382 12.97 1.63 3.01
C ALA A 382 13.20 1.50 4.52
N ASP A 383 12.32 0.73 5.17
CA ASP A 383 12.36 0.52 6.62
C ASP A 383 13.31 -0.62 6.98
N VAL A 384 13.99 -0.46 8.10
CA VAL A 384 14.64 -1.57 8.80
C VAL A 384 13.58 -2.31 9.62
N PRO A 385 13.54 -3.65 9.59
CA PRO A 385 12.64 -4.41 10.46
C PRO A 385 12.89 -4.07 11.92
N ASN A 386 11.84 -3.94 12.73
CA ASN A 386 11.99 -3.69 14.16
C ASN A 386 11.76 -4.94 15.02
N ALA A 387 12.38 -4.95 16.18
CA ALA A 387 12.02 -5.84 17.28
C ALA A 387 10.75 -5.32 17.99
N TRP A 388 10.11 -6.19 18.76
CA TRP A 388 8.93 -5.84 19.56
C TRP A 388 9.18 -5.92 21.06
N GLY A 389 10.28 -6.56 21.46
CA GLY A 389 10.68 -6.68 22.86
C GLY A 389 11.27 -5.39 23.45
N ALA A 390 11.84 -5.50 24.65
CA ALA A 390 12.53 -4.39 25.30
C ALA A 390 13.82 -4.02 24.56
N ALA A 391 14.17 -2.73 24.60
CA ALA A 391 15.44 -2.25 24.08
C ALA A 391 16.62 -2.93 24.77
N SER A 392 17.58 -3.41 23.98
CA SER A 392 18.77 -4.10 24.48
C SER A 392 19.97 -3.89 23.55
N GLU A 393 21.18 -4.11 24.06
CA GLU A 393 22.37 -4.07 23.22
C GLU A 393 22.35 -5.14 22.12
N ALA A 394 21.73 -6.30 22.38
CA ALA A 394 21.60 -7.37 21.40
C ALA A 394 20.72 -6.91 20.22
N MET A 395 19.59 -6.29 20.51
CA MET A 395 18.69 -5.70 19.52
C MET A 395 19.42 -4.64 18.68
N PHE A 396 20.14 -3.73 19.29
CA PHE A 396 20.87 -2.69 18.55
C PHE A 396 22.00 -3.27 17.69
N ARG A 397 22.66 -4.35 18.12
CA ARG A 397 23.67 -5.03 17.29
C ARG A 397 23.04 -5.68 16.06
N GLU A 398 21.94 -6.39 16.23
CA GLU A 398 21.24 -7.04 15.10
C GLU A 398 20.67 -5.98 14.13
N HIS A 399 20.07 -4.92 14.67
CA HIS A 399 19.56 -3.81 13.87
C HIS A 399 20.67 -3.15 13.04
N ALA A 400 21.81 -2.84 13.66
CA ALA A 400 22.94 -2.26 12.95
C ALA A 400 23.49 -3.19 11.86
N PHE A 401 23.59 -4.50 12.15
CA PHE A 401 24.00 -5.51 11.18
C PHE A 401 23.04 -5.58 10.00
N CYS A 402 21.74 -5.67 10.26
CA CYS A 402 20.70 -5.70 9.23
C CYS A 402 20.75 -4.43 8.37
N PHE A 403 20.82 -3.26 9.00
CA PHE A 403 20.86 -1.98 8.29
C PHE A 403 22.11 -1.84 7.41
N GLU A 404 23.30 -2.18 7.94
CA GLU A 404 24.55 -2.12 7.17
C GLU A 404 24.52 -3.07 5.95
N ALA A 405 23.98 -4.27 6.14
CA ALA A 405 23.80 -5.23 5.05
C ALA A 405 22.78 -4.74 4.01
N MET A 406 21.69 -4.11 4.46
CA MET A 406 20.66 -3.50 3.62
C MET A 406 21.27 -2.36 2.76
N VAL A 407 21.99 -1.42 3.37
CA VAL A 407 22.66 -0.33 2.63
C VAL A 407 23.69 -0.89 1.64
N ARG A 408 24.48 -1.88 2.08
CA ARG A 408 25.48 -2.53 1.20
C ARG A 408 24.85 -3.16 -0.03
N ARG A 409 23.69 -3.82 0.12
CA ARG A 409 22.95 -4.48 -0.95
C ARG A 409 22.26 -3.47 -1.88
N ASP A 410 21.59 -2.46 -1.29
CA ASP A 410 20.59 -1.66 -1.99
C ASP A 410 21.06 -0.24 -2.36
N PHE A 411 22.34 0.07 -2.15
CA PHE A 411 22.90 1.42 -2.39
C PHE A 411 22.65 1.95 -3.81
N ASN A 412 22.70 1.09 -4.82
CA ASN A 412 22.60 1.50 -6.23
C ASN A 412 21.17 1.76 -6.71
N HIS A 413 20.12 1.42 -5.91
CA HIS A 413 18.74 1.65 -6.28
C HIS A 413 18.39 3.15 -6.22
N PRO A 414 18.20 3.84 -7.36
CA PRO A 414 17.86 5.27 -7.36
C PRO A 414 16.49 5.57 -6.78
N SER A 415 15.56 4.62 -6.78
CA SER A 415 14.22 4.75 -6.22
C SER A 415 14.23 4.99 -4.71
N ILE A 416 15.18 4.44 -3.96
CA ILE A 416 15.26 4.63 -2.52
C ILE A 416 15.68 6.09 -2.25
N PHE A 417 14.77 6.87 -1.63
CA PHE A 417 15.05 8.27 -1.28
C PHE A 417 15.30 8.47 0.22
N SER A 418 14.78 7.57 1.05
CA SER A 418 14.93 7.63 2.51
C SER A 418 15.12 6.25 3.12
N TRP A 419 16.01 6.16 4.11
CA TRP A 419 16.11 5.05 5.06
C TRP A 419 15.29 5.38 6.30
N VAL A 420 14.47 4.45 6.77
CA VAL A 420 13.71 4.56 8.02
C VAL A 420 14.27 3.57 9.01
N LEU A 421 14.88 4.08 10.09
CA LEU A 421 15.64 3.24 11.02
C LEU A 421 14.74 2.51 12.01
N PHE A 422 13.71 3.18 12.55
CA PHE A 422 12.75 2.61 13.48
C PHE A 422 11.34 3.05 13.15
N ASN A 423 10.36 2.27 13.58
CA ASN A 423 8.94 2.58 13.44
C ASN A 423 8.26 2.61 14.81
N GLU A 424 7.51 3.69 15.09
CA GLU A 424 6.62 3.85 16.26
C GLU A 424 7.26 3.52 17.62
N THR A 425 8.58 3.64 17.70
CA THR A 425 9.35 3.34 18.90
C THR A 425 9.29 1.86 19.33
N TRP A 426 8.74 0.97 18.45
CA TRP A 426 8.73 -0.47 18.70
C TRP A 426 10.16 -1.01 18.91
N GLY A 427 10.34 -1.81 19.95
CA GLY A 427 11.66 -2.33 20.34
C GLY A 427 12.59 -1.30 21.04
N LEU A 428 12.15 -0.04 21.17
CA LEU A 428 12.95 1.04 21.78
C LEU A 428 12.53 1.39 23.21
N PHE A 429 11.44 0.85 23.73
CA PHE A 429 11.04 1.06 25.10
C PHE A 429 11.85 0.16 26.06
N ALA A 430 12.34 0.75 27.14
CA ALA A 430 13.19 0.04 28.09
C ALA A 430 12.47 -1.09 28.84
N ASP A 431 11.16 -1.04 28.95
CA ASP A 431 10.29 -2.02 29.60
C ASP A 431 9.59 -2.99 28.62
N GLY A 432 9.80 -2.81 27.31
CA GLY A 432 9.17 -3.62 26.27
C GLY A 432 7.69 -3.35 26.02
N GLU A 433 7.06 -2.43 26.77
CA GLU A 433 5.67 -2.04 26.55
C GLU A 433 5.59 -0.74 25.75
N ASN A 434 4.88 -0.76 24.63
CA ASN A 434 4.84 0.35 23.68
C ASN A 434 3.62 1.27 23.84
N TRP A 435 2.53 0.79 24.42
CA TRP A 435 1.27 1.52 24.49
C TRP A 435 0.96 2.02 25.90
N GLY A 436 0.46 3.26 25.97
CA GLY A 436 0.00 3.89 27.19
C GLY A 436 1.12 4.47 28.07
N GLY A 437 0.74 5.27 29.06
CA GLY A 437 1.65 5.87 30.02
C GLY A 437 2.53 6.99 29.45
N ASN A 438 3.64 7.28 30.12
CA ASN A 438 4.56 8.35 29.74
C ASN A 438 5.66 7.82 28.78
N CYS A 439 5.38 7.82 27.49
CA CYS A 439 6.33 7.38 26.44
C CYS A 439 7.70 8.03 26.58
N ALA A 440 7.78 9.32 26.91
CA ALA A 440 9.06 10.02 27.06
C ALA A 440 9.93 9.45 28.20
N ARG A 441 9.32 8.87 29.24
CA ARG A 441 10.05 8.20 30.33
C ARG A 441 10.52 6.81 29.89
N ARG A 442 9.67 6.06 29.22
CA ARG A 442 9.91 4.68 28.77
C ARG A 442 10.95 4.62 27.65
N TYR A 443 10.93 5.61 26.75
CA TYR A 443 11.99 5.86 25.76
C TYR A 443 13.23 6.48 26.45
N ALA A 444 14.00 5.64 27.08
CA ALA A 444 15.05 6.03 28.02
C ALA A 444 16.21 6.82 27.37
N PRO A 445 16.91 7.70 28.10
CA PRO A 445 17.99 8.51 27.52
C PRO A 445 19.13 7.71 26.90
N TRP A 446 19.44 6.52 27.40
CA TRP A 446 20.47 5.67 26.80
C TRP A 446 20.03 5.15 25.43
N VAL A 447 18.75 4.76 25.28
CA VAL A 447 18.17 4.30 24.02
C VAL A 447 18.19 5.41 22.97
N ARG A 448 17.80 6.64 23.35
CA ARG A 448 17.86 7.82 22.47
C ARG A 448 19.28 8.08 21.96
N ARG A 449 20.31 7.86 22.80
CA ARG A 449 21.71 7.97 22.36
C ARG A 449 22.09 6.89 21.35
N GLU A 450 21.60 5.67 21.51
CA GLU A 450 21.85 4.59 20.53
C GLU A 450 21.15 4.91 19.19
N VAL A 451 19.91 5.39 19.21
CA VAL A 451 19.20 5.85 17.98
C VAL A 451 20.01 6.96 17.28
N ALA A 452 20.50 7.95 18.03
CA ALA A 452 21.35 9.01 17.45
C ALA A 452 22.66 8.47 16.84
N LYS A 453 23.27 7.45 17.46
CA LYS A 453 24.47 6.80 16.89
C LYS A 453 24.18 6.07 15.59
N ILE A 454 23.04 5.33 15.53
CA ILE A 454 22.63 4.63 14.32
C ILE A 454 22.30 5.63 13.20
N TYR A 455 21.61 6.72 13.52
CA TYR A 455 21.41 7.80 12.56
C TYR A 455 22.74 8.34 12.00
N ALA A 456 23.69 8.66 12.88
CA ALA A 456 25.01 9.15 12.45
C ALA A 456 25.74 8.10 11.58
N ARG A 457 25.63 6.83 11.95
CA ARG A 457 26.18 5.72 11.15
C ARG A 457 25.51 5.61 9.77
N ALA A 458 24.19 5.78 9.71
CA ALA A 458 23.44 5.78 8.45
C ALA A 458 23.93 6.87 7.50
N LYS A 459 24.14 8.10 8.00
CA LYS A 459 24.67 9.21 7.21
C LYS A 459 26.12 9.00 6.75
N GLN A 460 26.91 8.22 7.51
CA GLN A 460 28.27 7.82 7.08
C GLN A 460 28.25 6.77 5.97
N LEU A 461 27.35 5.78 6.07
CA LEU A 461 27.22 4.70 5.10
C LEU A 461 26.62 5.20 3.78
N ASP A 462 25.64 6.07 3.87
CA ASP A 462 24.95 6.64 2.71
C ASP A 462 24.59 8.12 2.91
N PRO A 463 25.47 9.04 2.49
CA PRO A 463 25.18 10.47 2.53
C PRO A 463 24.24 10.95 1.42
N THR A 464 23.82 10.09 0.51
CA THR A 464 23.04 10.45 -0.71
C THR A 464 21.54 10.37 -0.51
N ARG A 465 21.08 9.91 0.66
CA ARG A 465 19.67 9.73 1.01
C ARG A 465 19.32 10.44 2.30
N LEU A 466 18.03 10.70 2.48
CA LEU A 466 17.49 11.15 3.75
C LEU A 466 17.42 9.98 4.74
N VAL A 467 17.48 10.29 6.02
CA VAL A 467 17.37 9.30 7.10
C VAL A 467 16.31 9.76 8.08
N GLU A 468 15.31 8.94 8.27
CA GLU A 468 14.31 9.07 9.32
C GLU A 468 14.73 8.18 10.50
N ASP A 469 14.96 8.78 11.66
CA ASP A 469 15.45 8.07 12.82
C ASP A 469 14.42 7.13 13.44
N ASN A 470 13.16 7.57 13.45
CA ASN A 470 12.02 6.83 13.99
C ASN A 470 10.74 7.43 13.42
N SER A 471 9.98 6.68 12.66
CA SER A 471 8.69 7.12 12.14
C SER A 471 7.67 7.10 13.28
N PRO A 472 7.29 8.26 13.87
CA PRO A 472 6.74 8.29 15.21
C PRO A 472 5.20 8.30 15.23
N CYS A 473 4.60 7.56 16.14
CA CYS A 473 3.20 7.74 16.51
C CYS A 473 2.99 8.78 17.62
N HIS A 474 4.05 9.19 18.29
CA HIS A 474 4.07 10.20 19.37
C HIS A 474 5.13 11.28 19.10
N ASN A 475 5.70 11.85 20.13
CA ASN A 475 6.83 12.77 20.04
C ASN A 475 8.13 11.98 20.26
N ASP A 476 8.63 11.34 19.24
CA ASP A 476 9.65 10.29 19.37
C ASP A 476 10.95 10.57 18.60
N HIS A 477 10.99 11.59 17.72
CA HIS A 477 12.24 11.97 17.04
C HIS A 477 13.33 12.40 18.00
N VAL A 478 14.54 11.95 17.74
CA VAL A 478 15.79 12.39 18.39
C VAL A 478 16.57 13.28 17.44
N ILE A 479 16.89 12.79 16.26
CA ILE A 479 17.57 13.49 15.17
C ILE A 479 17.16 12.89 13.83
N THR A 480 16.60 13.68 12.94
CA THR A 480 16.02 13.19 11.69
C THR A 480 16.16 14.20 10.55
N ASP A 481 16.26 13.69 9.32
CA ASP A 481 16.19 14.52 8.11
C ASP A 481 14.74 14.85 7.71
N LEU A 482 13.74 14.10 8.23
CA LEU A 482 12.31 14.28 7.98
C LEU A 482 11.56 14.40 9.31
N ASN A 483 10.84 15.50 9.53
CA ASN A 483 9.97 15.62 10.70
C ASN A 483 8.62 14.97 10.37
N THR A 484 8.44 13.75 10.82
CA THR A 484 7.28 12.94 10.49
C THR A 484 6.31 12.79 11.65
N TRP A 485 5.13 12.27 11.35
CA TRP A 485 4.10 11.99 12.34
C TRP A 485 3.06 11.01 11.79
N HIS A 486 2.48 10.18 12.67
CA HIS A 486 1.36 9.29 12.37
C HIS A 486 0.07 9.86 12.93
N CYS A 487 -1.03 9.63 12.24
CA CYS A 487 -2.36 9.96 12.72
C CYS A 487 -3.44 9.21 11.95
N TYR A 488 -4.41 8.66 12.68
CA TYR A 488 -5.56 7.95 12.14
C TYR A 488 -6.83 8.60 12.66
N LEU A 489 -7.56 9.29 11.77
CA LEU A 489 -8.71 10.11 12.11
C LEU A 489 -9.85 9.94 11.12
N PRO A 490 -11.10 10.17 11.56
CA PRO A 490 -12.22 10.35 10.65
C PRO A 490 -12.03 11.56 9.73
N GLY A 491 -12.59 11.47 8.51
CA GLY A 491 -12.45 12.50 7.47
C GLY A 491 -12.71 13.92 7.96
N TYR A 492 -13.70 14.10 8.81
CA TYR A 492 -14.09 15.43 9.33
C TYR A 492 -13.10 16.05 10.34
N ASP A 493 -12.18 15.30 10.92
CA ASP A 493 -11.19 15.81 11.88
C ASP A 493 -9.86 16.21 11.20
N TRP A 494 -9.60 15.77 9.98
CA TRP A 494 -8.33 16.00 9.29
C TRP A 494 -8.01 17.48 9.04
N GLU A 495 -9.01 18.30 8.71
CA GLU A 495 -8.79 19.73 8.48
C GLU A 495 -8.20 20.43 9.72
N ALA A 496 -8.74 20.11 10.90
CA ALA A 496 -8.25 20.64 12.17
C ALA A 496 -6.87 20.10 12.53
N GLU A 497 -6.63 18.80 12.32
CA GLU A 497 -5.36 18.15 12.66
C GLU A 497 -4.20 18.68 11.81
N VAL A 498 -4.36 18.72 10.48
CA VAL A 498 -3.29 19.24 9.60
C VAL A 498 -3.01 20.72 9.91
N ALA A 499 -4.07 21.53 10.16
CA ALA A 499 -3.89 22.92 10.57
C ALA A 499 -3.11 23.04 11.89
N ARG A 500 -3.42 22.20 12.88
CA ARG A 500 -2.74 22.15 14.17
C ARG A 500 -1.27 21.76 14.00
N ARG A 501 -0.95 20.71 13.23
CA ARG A 501 0.42 20.28 12.96
C ARG A 501 1.23 21.36 12.27
N CYS A 502 0.69 21.98 11.22
CA CYS A 502 1.34 23.09 10.55
C CYS A 502 1.66 24.26 11.50
N LYS A 503 0.73 24.62 12.38
CA LYS A 503 0.93 25.69 13.37
C LYS A 503 2.01 25.34 14.41
N GLN A 504 2.14 24.07 14.78
CA GLN A 504 3.05 23.60 15.83
C GLN A 504 4.46 23.29 15.32
N THR A 505 4.64 23.11 13.99
CA THR A 505 5.91 22.67 13.41
C THR A 505 6.65 23.87 12.79
N PHE A 506 7.71 24.31 13.45
CA PHE A 506 8.58 25.41 13.02
C PHE A 506 9.98 25.18 13.61
N PRO A 507 11.04 25.80 13.07
CA PRO A 507 12.39 25.68 13.63
C PRO A 507 12.44 26.01 15.12
N GLY A 508 12.99 25.10 15.93
CA GLY A 508 13.03 25.20 17.39
C GLY A 508 11.79 24.63 18.11
N SER A 509 10.75 24.19 17.40
CA SER A 509 9.59 23.57 18.03
C SER A 509 9.90 22.16 18.55
N LYS A 510 9.08 21.69 19.51
CA LYS A 510 9.16 20.34 20.07
C LYS A 510 8.20 19.35 19.39
N ALA A 511 7.47 19.81 18.36
CA ALA A 511 6.48 18.98 17.69
C ALA A 511 7.13 17.76 17.06
N ASN A 512 6.63 16.58 17.41
CA ASN A 512 7.09 15.24 17.04
C ASN A 512 8.45 14.83 17.62
N TYR A 513 9.12 15.66 18.45
CA TYR A 513 10.41 15.35 19.09
C TYR A 513 10.24 14.93 20.54
N VAL A 514 11.01 13.93 20.99
CA VAL A 514 11.03 13.51 22.38
C VAL A 514 11.68 14.56 23.27
N GLY A 515 11.28 14.61 24.53
CA GLY A 515 11.75 15.66 25.47
C GLY A 515 13.27 15.88 25.47
N GLY A 516 13.67 17.13 25.28
CA GLY A 516 15.06 17.58 25.17
C GLY A 516 15.56 17.81 23.73
N PHE A 517 14.79 17.43 22.73
CA PHE A 517 15.11 17.60 21.31
C PHE A 517 14.11 18.54 20.62
N VAL A 518 14.50 19.12 19.50
CA VAL A 518 13.72 20.12 18.79
C VAL A 518 13.90 20.02 17.28
N GLN A 519 12.90 20.49 16.56
CA GLN A 519 12.89 20.66 15.12
C GLN A 519 14.05 21.56 14.63
N GLY A 520 14.78 21.11 13.64
CA GLY A 520 15.68 21.95 12.83
C GLY A 520 14.96 22.50 11.58
N SER A 521 15.53 22.22 10.41
CA SER A 521 14.98 22.57 9.11
C SER A 521 14.40 21.35 8.35
N ALA A 522 14.10 20.27 9.05
CA ALA A 522 13.57 19.06 8.43
C ALA A 522 12.18 19.33 7.81
N PRO A 523 11.89 18.89 6.58
CA PRO A 523 10.57 18.94 5.98
C PRO A 523 9.54 18.22 6.85
N MET A 524 8.37 18.82 7.03
CA MET A 524 7.26 18.18 7.72
C MET A 524 6.54 17.26 6.73
N PHE A 525 6.41 15.99 7.09
CA PHE A 525 5.78 14.96 6.28
C PHE A 525 4.92 14.05 7.16
N ASN A 526 3.71 13.71 6.71
CA ASN A 526 2.93 12.68 7.39
C ASN A 526 3.38 11.31 6.89
N SER A 527 3.95 10.48 7.75
CA SER A 527 4.51 9.17 7.40
C SER A 527 3.58 7.98 7.63
N GLU A 528 2.42 8.21 8.23
CA GLU A 528 1.27 7.29 8.22
C GLU A 528 -0.03 8.05 8.48
N CYS A 529 -1.03 7.83 7.63
CA CYS A 529 -2.38 8.37 7.83
C CYS A 529 -3.45 7.43 7.29
N GLY A 530 -4.68 7.67 7.71
CA GLY A 530 -5.85 6.93 7.28
C GLY A 530 -6.77 6.58 8.43
N ASN A 531 -7.41 5.43 8.33
CA ASN A 531 -8.34 4.93 9.32
C ASN A 531 -8.20 3.40 9.46
N VAL A 532 -7.01 2.94 9.83
CA VAL A 532 -6.66 1.51 9.96
C VAL A 532 -7.64 0.74 10.83
N TRP A 533 -8.07 1.38 11.92
CA TRP A 533 -8.96 0.76 12.91
C TRP A 533 -10.44 0.90 12.58
N GLY A 534 -10.77 1.68 11.59
CA GLY A 534 -12.14 2.14 11.38
C GLY A 534 -12.60 3.14 12.44
N TYR A 535 -13.87 3.46 12.41
CA TYR A 535 -14.53 4.24 13.45
C TYR A 535 -15.37 3.33 14.33
N LYS A 536 -15.85 3.86 15.44
CA LYS A 536 -16.98 3.23 16.14
C LYS A 536 -18.13 3.02 15.14
N GLY A 537 -18.57 1.77 15.01
CA GLY A 537 -19.59 1.40 14.04
C GLY A 537 -19.15 1.30 12.60
N SER A 538 -17.88 1.53 12.26
CA SER A 538 -17.34 1.28 10.93
C SER A 538 -16.77 -0.14 10.81
N THR A 539 -16.38 -0.49 9.59
CA THR A 539 -15.85 -1.81 9.28
C THR A 539 -14.33 -1.89 9.34
N GLY A 540 -13.65 -0.79 9.55
CA GLY A 540 -12.21 -0.69 9.39
C GLY A 540 -11.78 -0.32 7.97
N ASP A 541 -12.66 -0.43 7.01
CA ASP A 541 -12.41 0.00 5.63
C ASP A 541 -12.43 1.53 5.48
N CYS A 542 -11.76 2.03 4.44
CA CYS A 542 -11.77 3.46 4.13
C CYS A 542 -12.93 3.80 3.21
N ASP A 543 -13.67 4.83 3.54
CA ASP A 543 -14.60 5.44 2.60
C ASP A 543 -13.85 6.46 1.74
N TRP A 544 -13.59 6.10 0.49
CA TRP A 544 -12.79 6.90 -0.44
C TRP A 544 -13.47 8.20 -0.83
N SER A 545 -14.80 8.18 -0.97
CA SER A 545 -15.60 9.36 -1.35
C SER A 545 -15.80 10.33 -0.21
N TRP A 546 -15.59 9.91 1.02
CA TRP A 546 -15.75 10.73 2.20
C TRP A 546 -14.45 10.89 3.00
N ASP A 547 -14.06 9.88 3.78
CA ASP A 547 -12.95 10.00 4.73
C ASP A 547 -11.64 10.35 4.04
N TYR A 548 -11.32 9.60 3.00
CA TYR A 548 -10.10 9.80 2.24
C TYR A 548 -10.13 11.13 1.47
N HIS A 549 -11.25 11.44 0.84
CA HIS A 549 -11.44 12.69 0.09
C HIS A 549 -11.23 13.94 0.98
N MET A 550 -11.82 13.94 2.18
CA MET A 550 -11.66 15.04 3.15
C MET A 550 -10.22 15.16 3.65
N MET A 551 -9.55 14.03 3.88
CA MET A 551 -8.14 13.98 4.23
C MET A 551 -7.27 14.62 3.14
N MET A 552 -7.51 14.28 1.86
CA MET A 552 -6.79 14.88 0.73
C MET A 552 -7.03 16.38 0.64
N ASN A 553 -8.27 16.84 0.81
CA ASN A 553 -8.57 18.29 0.87
C ASN A 553 -7.75 19.00 1.96
N ALA A 554 -7.62 18.39 3.14
CA ALA A 554 -6.90 18.98 4.27
C ALA A 554 -5.38 19.12 3.99
N PHE A 555 -4.75 18.08 3.47
CA PHE A 555 -3.33 18.10 3.10
C PHE A 555 -3.06 19.08 1.97
N ARG A 556 -3.86 19.07 0.91
CA ARG A 556 -3.63 19.90 -0.28
C ARG A 556 -3.86 21.40 -0.03
N ARG A 557 -4.56 21.77 1.04
CA ARG A 557 -4.66 23.21 1.45
C ARG A 557 -3.37 23.74 2.07
N ARG A 558 -2.48 22.88 2.54
CA ARG A 558 -1.31 23.30 3.35
C ARG A 558 -0.03 22.64 2.87
N LEU A 559 0.60 23.25 1.89
CA LEU A 559 1.87 22.77 1.33
C LEU A 559 3.02 22.76 2.36
N GLN A 560 2.85 23.40 3.54
CA GLN A 560 3.81 23.28 4.63
C GLN A 560 4.04 21.82 5.05
N CYS A 561 3.01 20.96 4.98
CA CYS A 561 3.16 19.52 5.01
C CYS A 561 3.51 19.08 3.59
N CYS A 562 4.77 18.69 3.36
CA CYS A 562 5.29 18.42 2.01
C CYS A 562 4.83 17.08 1.42
N GLY A 563 3.87 16.43 2.07
CA GLY A 563 3.28 15.20 1.58
C GLY A 563 2.58 14.39 2.66
N TRP A 564 2.06 13.26 2.25
CA TRP A 564 1.35 12.29 3.08
C TRP A 564 1.67 10.87 2.64
N LEU A 565 1.48 9.93 3.56
CA LEU A 565 1.63 8.50 3.32
C LEU A 565 0.41 7.78 3.86
N TYR A 566 -0.40 7.27 2.94
CA TYR A 566 -1.63 6.57 3.28
C TYR A 566 -1.38 5.11 3.65
N THR A 567 -1.95 4.66 4.73
CA THR A 567 -1.99 3.27 5.14
C THR A 567 -3.33 2.67 4.68
N GLU A 568 -3.41 1.80 3.59
CA GLU A 568 -2.20 1.23 3.00
C GLU A 568 -2.34 0.86 1.51
N HIS A 569 -1.31 0.26 0.92
CA HIS A 569 -1.27 -0.14 -0.48
C HIS A 569 -2.30 -1.21 -0.83
N HIS A 570 -2.33 -2.29 -0.07
CA HIS A 570 -3.27 -3.40 -0.21
C HIS A 570 -3.71 -3.87 1.17
N ASP A 571 -4.89 -4.46 1.25
CA ASP A 571 -5.33 -5.11 2.49
C ASP A 571 -4.34 -6.20 2.92
N VAL A 572 -4.19 -6.34 4.21
CA VAL A 572 -3.56 -7.49 4.86
C VAL A 572 -4.54 -8.08 5.85
N ILE A 573 -4.19 -9.19 6.43
CA ILE A 573 -5.05 -10.07 7.21
C ILE A 573 -6.02 -9.36 8.17
N ASN A 574 -5.62 -8.25 8.79
CA ASN A 574 -6.40 -7.53 9.80
C ASN A 574 -6.41 -6.00 9.61
N GLU A 575 -5.87 -5.51 8.51
CA GLU A 575 -5.92 -4.11 8.11
C GLU A 575 -6.60 -4.04 6.74
N TRP A 576 -7.77 -3.36 6.65
CA TRP A 576 -8.67 -3.45 5.50
C TRP A 576 -8.89 -2.11 4.80
N ASN A 577 -7.94 -1.24 4.93
CA ASN A 577 -7.94 0.10 4.36
C ASN A 577 -7.02 0.24 3.13
N GLY A 578 -6.56 -0.87 2.56
CA GLY A 578 -5.77 -0.88 1.32
C GLY A 578 -6.48 -0.26 0.13
N TYR A 579 -5.73 0.32 -0.80
CA TYR A 579 -6.26 0.79 -2.08
C TYR A 579 -6.86 -0.34 -2.92
N VAL A 580 -6.37 -1.55 -2.74
CA VAL A 580 -6.85 -2.77 -3.34
C VAL A 580 -7.02 -3.85 -2.27
N ARG A 581 -7.82 -4.86 -2.56
CA ARG A 581 -8.01 -6.00 -1.67
C ARG A 581 -6.73 -6.81 -1.49
N PHE A 582 -6.75 -7.77 -0.58
CA PHE A 582 -5.62 -8.66 -0.31
C PHE A 582 -5.19 -9.48 -1.55
N ASP A 583 -6.12 -9.85 -2.41
CA ASP A 583 -5.87 -10.50 -3.69
C ASP A 583 -5.56 -9.54 -4.85
N ARG A 584 -5.37 -8.24 -4.56
CA ARG A 584 -5.13 -7.12 -5.50
C ARG A 584 -6.30 -6.81 -6.42
N THR A 585 -7.47 -7.34 -6.17
CA THR A 585 -8.67 -6.91 -6.90
C THR A 585 -9.09 -5.49 -6.46
N PRO A 586 -9.67 -4.69 -7.37
CA PRO A 586 -10.04 -3.31 -7.07
C PRO A 586 -11.21 -3.25 -6.08
N LYS A 587 -11.21 -2.16 -5.29
CA LYS A 587 -12.31 -1.80 -4.38
C LYS A 587 -13.25 -0.81 -5.03
N TYR A 588 -14.48 -0.81 -4.52
CA TYR A 588 -15.48 0.21 -4.84
C TYR A 588 -15.12 1.52 -4.12
N THR A 589 -15.13 2.62 -4.83
CA THR A 589 -14.69 3.92 -4.27
C THR A 589 -15.84 4.88 -3.96
N GLY A 590 -17.00 4.70 -4.56
CA GLY A 590 -18.12 5.64 -4.47
C GLY A 590 -17.93 6.95 -5.25
N ILE A 591 -16.73 7.27 -5.67
CA ILE A 591 -16.40 8.53 -6.36
C ILE A 591 -17.02 8.57 -7.75
N GLU A 592 -16.95 7.47 -8.49
CA GLU A 592 -17.48 7.39 -9.86
C GLU A 592 -18.99 7.55 -9.88
N GLU A 593 -19.71 6.98 -8.92
CA GLU A 593 -21.16 7.12 -8.83
C GLU A 593 -21.59 8.54 -8.45
N LEU A 594 -20.93 9.14 -7.46
CA LEU A 594 -21.21 10.52 -7.06
C LEU A 594 -20.98 11.50 -8.20
N THR A 595 -19.95 11.28 -8.98
CA THR A 595 -19.53 12.18 -10.07
C THR A 595 -19.99 11.73 -11.45
N GLN A 596 -20.79 10.68 -11.52
CA GLN A 596 -21.29 10.09 -12.77
C GLN A 596 -20.13 9.76 -13.74
N GLY A 597 -19.12 9.05 -13.23
CA GLY A 597 -17.94 8.60 -13.97
C GLY A 597 -16.94 9.70 -14.35
N ARG A 598 -17.14 10.94 -13.89
CA ARG A 598 -16.26 12.07 -14.26
C ARG A 598 -14.99 12.16 -13.43
N MET A 599 -14.97 11.57 -12.25
CA MET A 599 -13.80 11.45 -11.39
C MET A 599 -13.51 10.00 -11.04
N LYS A 600 -12.23 9.74 -10.79
CA LYS A 600 -11.70 8.48 -10.27
C LYS A 600 -10.81 8.76 -9.05
N LEU A 601 -10.51 7.74 -8.27
CA LEU A 601 -9.65 7.88 -7.09
C LEU A 601 -8.31 8.58 -7.40
N LYS A 602 -7.68 8.27 -8.53
CA LYS A 602 -6.42 8.90 -8.95
C LYS A 602 -6.49 10.43 -9.14
N ASP A 603 -7.68 10.98 -9.38
CA ASP A 603 -7.83 12.43 -9.53
C ASP A 603 -7.61 13.17 -8.20
N LEU A 604 -7.73 12.46 -7.05
CA LEU A 604 -7.37 12.98 -5.73
C LEU A 604 -5.85 13.12 -5.53
N HIS A 605 -5.07 12.45 -6.38
CA HIS A 605 -3.60 12.46 -6.34
C HIS A 605 -2.97 13.29 -7.47
N ALA A 606 -3.77 14.03 -8.24
CA ALA A 606 -3.26 14.83 -9.35
C ALA A 606 -2.35 15.97 -8.86
N ASP A 607 -1.32 16.30 -9.63
CA ASP A 607 -0.41 17.43 -9.34
C ASP A 607 -1.14 18.78 -9.25
N ALA A 608 -2.18 18.94 -10.05
CA ALA A 608 -3.13 20.04 -9.92
C ALA A 608 -4.37 19.55 -9.17
N TYR A 609 -4.78 20.25 -8.14
CA TYR A 609 -5.88 19.87 -7.28
C TYR A 609 -6.73 21.10 -6.88
N LEU A 610 -8.01 20.85 -6.63
CA LEU A 610 -8.94 21.87 -6.15
C LEU A 610 -9.42 21.47 -4.75
N PRO A 611 -8.79 21.90 -3.65
CA PRO A 611 -9.27 21.56 -2.31
C PRO A 611 -10.58 22.30 -2.02
N LEU A 612 -11.69 21.61 -2.28
CA LEU A 612 -13.05 22.16 -2.12
C LEU A 612 -13.61 21.83 -0.75
N ASP A 613 -14.32 22.77 -0.17
CA ASP A 613 -14.98 22.75 1.13
C ASP A 613 -14.17 22.10 2.29
N LYS A 614 -14.63 22.32 3.49
CA LYS A 614 -14.10 21.79 4.76
C LYS A 614 -15.11 20.92 5.48
N GLU A 615 -16.33 20.87 4.99
CA GLU A 615 -17.39 20.01 5.49
C GLU A 615 -17.69 18.91 4.49
N MET A 616 -18.00 17.73 5.01
CA MET A 616 -18.34 16.57 4.20
C MET A 616 -19.53 16.84 3.30
N CYS A 617 -20.58 17.40 3.86
CA CYS A 617 -21.81 17.71 3.14
C CYS A 617 -22.50 18.89 3.83
N ARG A 618 -22.84 19.93 3.07
CA ARG A 618 -23.58 21.08 3.58
C ARG A 618 -25.06 20.94 3.35
N GLU A 619 -25.86 21.40 4.32
CA GLU A 619 -27.30 21.42 4.22
C GLU A 619 -27.79 22.87 3.97
N PHE A 620 -28.67 23.03 2.99
CA PHE A 620 -29.25 24.28 2.55
C PHE A 620 -30.79 24.18 2.46
N LYS A 621 -31.48 25.32 2.47
CA LYS A 621 -32.86 25.36 2.02
C LYS A 621 -32.92 25.24 0.50
N ALA A 622 -34.01 24.69 0.00
CA ALA A 622 -34.24 24.61 -1.43
C ALA A 622 -34.25 26.01 -2.08
N GLY A 623 -33.54 26.15 -3.19
CA GLY A 623 -33.40 27.41 -3.92
C GLY A 623 -32.35 28.39 -3.37
N GLU A 624 -31.64 28.06 -2.29
CA GLU A 624 -30.54 28.90 -1.81
C GLU A 624 -29.38 28.94 -2.82
N THR A 625 -28.59 30.00 -2.75
CA THR A 625 -27.35 30.13 -3.50
C THR A 625 -26.17 29.86 -2.57
N TRP A 626 -25.34 28.89 -2.93
CA TRP A 626 -24.12 28.58 -2.23
C TRP A 626 -22.94 29.35 -2.85
N THR A 627 -22.42 30.35 -2.17
CA THR A 627 -21.17 30.99 -2.56
C THR A 627 -20.01 30.07 -2.18
N MET A 628 -19.54 29.30 -3.15
CA MET A 628 -18.56 28.25 -2.91
C MET A 628 -17.14 28.76 -3.09
N PRO A 629 -16.31 28.69 -2.05
CA PRO A 629 -14.91 29.04 -2.14
C PRO A 629 -14.14 27.96 -2.93
N VAL A 630 -13.45 28.35 -3.98
CA VAL A 630 -12.62 27.47 -4.80
C VAL A 630 -11.15 27.83 -4.59
N ASP A 631 -10.41 26.91 -4.00
CA ASP A 631 -8.97 27.03 -3.83
C ASP A 631 -8.27 26.14 -4.88
N ILE A 632 -7.02 26.48 -5.20
CA ILE A 632 -6.11 25.67 -6.02
C ILE A 632 -4.93 25.20 -5.18
N SER A 633 -4.42 24.04 -5.53
CA SER A 633 -3.16 23.49 -5.02
C SER A 633 -2.37 22.85 -6.15
N LEU A 634 -1.37 23.54 -6.65
CA LEU A 634 -0.40 23.00 -7.61
C LEU A 634 0.83 22.52 -6.85
N THR A 635 1.22 21.27 -7.07
CA THR A 635 2.43 20.67 -6.49
C THR A 635 3.49 20.40 -7.56
N THR A 636 3.51 21.26 -8.58
CA THR A 636 4.35 21.13 -9.76
C THR A 636 4.62 22.52 -10.38
N ASP A 637 5.68 22.62 -11.19
CA ASP A 637 5.96 23.75 -12.06
C ASP A 637 5.40 23.59 -13.49
N LYS A 638 4.84 22.41 -13.82
CA LYS A 638 4.34 22.02 -15.13
C LYS A 638 3.34 23.02 -15.74
N TYR A 639 2.55 23.67 -14.91
CA TYR A 639 1.52 24.61 -15.34
C TYR A 639 1.93 26.08 -15.20
N ALA A 640 3.15 26.37 -14.75
CA ALA A 640 3.63 27.73 -14.58
C ALA A 640 3.60 28.51 -15.91
N GLY A 641 2.98 29.69 -15.92
CA GLY A 641 2.81 30.52 -17.11
C GLY A 641 1.69 30.07 -18.05
N ARG A 642 1.03 28.94 -17.80
CA ARG A 642 -0.11 28.47 -18.60
C ARG A 642 -1.41 29.08 -18.14
N SER A 643 -2.33 29.29 -19.09
CA SER A 643 -3.69 29.72 -18.80
C SER A 643 -4.53 28.52 -18.32
N LEU A 644 -5.18 28.66 -17.17
CA LEU A 644 -6.09 27.65 -16.61
C LEU A 644 -7.48 28.25 -16.49
N SER A 645 -8.51 27.49 -16.93
CA SER A 645 -9.93 27.87 -16.87
C SER A 645 -10.72 26.96 -15.93
N LEU A 646 -11.50 27.56 -15.02
CA LEU A 646 -12.38 26.83 -14.11
C LEU A 646 -13.76 26.63 -14.74
N ARG A 647 -14.26 25.39 -14.73
CA ARG A 647 -15.62 25.05 -15.14
C ARG A 647 -16.29 24.21 -14.06
N GLY A 648 -17.61 24.38 -13.92
CA GLY A 648 -18.37 23.67 -12.91
C GLY A 648 -19.61 23.00 -13.46
N LYS A 649 -20.05 21.95 -12.75
CA LYS A 649 -21.31 21.23 -12.98
C LYS A 649 -22.02 21.02 -11.64
N LEU A 650 -23.34 21.03 -11.69
CA LEU A 650 -24.21 20.61 -10.62
C LEU A 650 -24.80 19.25 -11.00
N LEU A 651 -24.60 18.25 -10.17
CA LEU A 651 -25.06 16.88 -10.34
C LEU A 651 -25.87 16.49 -9.12
N TYR A 652 -27.15 16.14 -9.27
CA TYR A 652 -27.95 15.80 -8.10
C TYR A 652 -29.09 14.83 -8.41
N TRP A 653 -29.59 14.20 -7.38
CA TRP A 653 -30.84 13.43 -7.36
C TRP A 653 -31.89 14.17 -6.56
N ASP A 654 -33.10 14.27 -7.11
CA ASP A 654 -34.26 14.85 -6.41
C ASP A 654 -34.91 13.86 -5.43
N ALA A 655 -35.94 14.29 -4.74
CA ALA A 655 -36.68 13.49 -3.77
C ALA A 655 -37.43 12.28 -4.38
N CYS A 656 -37.53 12.20 -5.70
CA CYS A 656 -38.07 11.05 -6.43
C CYS A 656 -36.97 10.12 -6.97
N GLY A 657 -35.68 10.44 -6.70
CA GLY A 657 -34.52 9.69 -7.18
C GLY A 657 -34.20 9.93 -8.64
N LYS A 658 -34.77 10.93 -9.29
CA LYS A 658 -34.41 11.31 -10.66
C LYS A 658 -33.12 12.09 -10.66
N PHE A 659 -32.21 11.72 -11.58
CA PHE A 659 -30.92 12.40 -11.75
C PHE A 659 -31.07 13.67 -12.60
N HIS A 660 -30.39 14.72 -12.19
CA HIS A 660 -30.31 16.02 -12.87
C HIS A 660 -28.87 16.46 -13.03
N GLU A 661 -28.58 17.09 -14.16
CA GLU A 661 -27.27 17.68 -14.47
C GLU A 661 -27.45 19.07 -15.10
N SER A 662 -26.64 20.02 -14.65
CA SER A 662 -26.54 21.34 -15.27
C SER A 662 -25.11 21.87 -15.23
N ASN A 663 -24.76 22.71 -16.23
CA ASN A 663 -23.50 23.44 -16.19
C ASN A 663 -23.65 24.67 -15.30
N LEU A 664 -22.64 24.96 -14.52
CA LEU A 664 -22.51 26.25 -13.81
C LEU A 664 -22.00 27.32 -14.77
N PRO A 665 -22.19 28.61 -14.47
CA PRO A 665 -21.50 29.68 -15.16
C PRO A 665 -19.99 29.42 -15.17
N ASN A 666 -19.33 29.78 -16.27
CA ASN A 666 -17.87 29.61 -16.35
C ASN A 666 -17.20 30.44 -15.25
N GLY A 667 -16.30 29.79 -14.52
CA GLY A 667 -15.44 30.45 -13.56
C GLY A 667 -14.30 31.24 -14.21
N PRO A 668 -13.39 31.80 -13.44
CA PRO A 668 -12.29 32.58 -13.95
C PRO A 668 -11.31 31.75 -14.82
N THR A 669 -10.68 32.47 -15.75
CA THR A 669 -9.46 32.04 -16.42
C THR A 669 -8.30 32.85 -15.85
N PHE A 670 -7.20 32.21 -15.49
CA PHE A 670 -6.04 32.84 -14.87
C PHE A 670 -4.74 32.17 -15.31
N THR A 671 -3.64 32.93 -15.19
CA THR A 671 -2.29 32.38 -15.45
C THR A 671 -1.78 31.73 -14.19
N ALA A 672 -1.43 30.45 -14.26
CA ALA A 672 -0.93 29.68 -13.14
C ALA A 672 0.53 30.04 -12.79
N SER A 673 0.84 30.01 -11.51
CA SER A 673 2.21 30.08 -10.98
C SER A 673 2.70 28.70 -10.55
N ALA A 674 4.01 28.48 -10.56
CA ALA A 674 4.59 27.27 -9.99
C ALA A 674 4.22 27.14 -8.52
N TRP A 675 3.81 25.94 -8.10
CA TRP A 675 3.45 25.63 -6.70
C TRP A 675 2.40 26.57 -6.10
N GLN A 676 1.48 27.05 -6.95
CA GLN A 676 0.42 27.96 -6.52
C GLN A 676 -0.52 27.28 -5.54
N ASN A 677 -0.80 27.94 -4.40
CA ASN A 677 -1.73 27.44 -3.39
C ASN A 677 -2.57 28.61 -2.84
N GLY A 678 -3.89 28.44 -2.81
CA GLY A 678 -4.82 29.40 -2.25
C GLY A 678 -6.05 29.66 -3.11
N ARG A 679 -6.82 30.71 -2.73
CA ARG A 679 -8.10 31.07 -3.32
C ARG A 679 -7.94 31.57 -4.77
N ILE A 680 -8.78 31.02 -5.68
CA ILE A 680 -8.88 31.48 -7.06
C ILE A 680 -10.24 32.11 -7.40
N ALA A 681 -11.30 31.70 -6.71
CA ALA A 681 -12.63 32.22 -6.94
C ALA A 681 -13.56 31.98 -5.76
N ASP A 682 -14.60 32.80 -5.67
CA ASP A 682 -15.84 32.51 -4.95
C ASP A 682 -16.95 32.36 -5.99
N VAL A 683 -17.43 31.13 -6.20
CA VAL A 683 -18.39 30.82 -7.27
C VAL A 683 -19.81 30.72 -6.70
N PRO A 684 -20.75 31.53 -7.15
CA PRO A 684 -22.16 31.40 -6.78
C PRO A 684 -22.78 30.18 -7.50
N VAL A 685 -23.28 29.24 -6.71
CA VAL A 685 -23.96 28.03 -7.16
C VAL A 685 -25.43 28.13 -6.78
N ALA A 686 -26.31 28.29 -7.77
CA ALA A 686 -27.75 28.21 -7.55
C ALA A 686 -28.13 26.75 -7.27
N LEU A 687 -28.61 26.46 -6.08
CA LEU A 687 -28.98 25.12 -5.64
C LEU A 687 -30.44 24.77 -6.06
N PRO A 688 -30.78 23.48 -6.13
CA PRO A 688 -32.12 23.02 -6.52
C PRO A 688 -33.23 23.64 -5.66
N GLY A 689 -34.35 24.03 -6.31
CA GLY A 689 -35.55 24.57 -5.63
C GLY A 689 -36.42 23.50 -4.95
N GLU A 690 -35.90 22.29 -4.77
CA GLU A 690 -36.56 21.13 -4.20
C GLU A 690 -35.65 20.36 -3.25
N THR A 691 -36.15 19.34 -2.58
CA THR A 691 -35.30 18.40 -1.85
C THR A 691 -34.41 17.63 -2.80
N ALA A 692 -33.11 17.77 -2.63
CA ALA A 692 -32.10 17.12 -3.46
C ALA A 692 -30.84 16.78 -2.66
N CYS A 693 -30.07 15.84 -3.17
CA CYS A 693 -28.70 15.55 -2.71
C CYS A 693 -27.79 15.35 -3.91
N GLY A 694 -26.61 15.92 -3.84
CA GLY A 694 -25.68 15.80 -4.94
C GLY A 694 -24.34 16.43 -4.69
N VAL A 695 -23.65 16.71 -5.78
CA VAL A 695 -22.32 17.31 -5.75
C VAL A 695 -22.22 18.52 -6.68
N VAL A 696 -21.45 19.51 -6.25
CA VAL A 696 -20.88 20.52 -7.12
C VAL A 696 -19.51 20.01 -7.55
N LEU A 697 -19.37 19.72 -8.83
CA LEU A 697 -18.13 19.23 -9.43
C LEU A 697 -17.43 20.38 -10.14
N PHE A 698 -16.22 20.69 -9.75
CA PHE A 698 -15.35 21.60 -10.48
C PHE A 698 -14.24 20.86 -11.22
N ALA A 699 -13.89 21.40 -12.39
CA ALA A 699 -12.77 20.94 -13.19
C ALA A 699 -11.94 22.14 -13.66
N LEU A 700 -10.63 21.98 -13.63
CA LEU A 700 -9.67 22.96 -14.11
C LEU A 700 -9.08 22.46 -15.44
N PHE A 701 -9.15 23.30 -16.46
CA PHE A 701 -8.68 22.97 -17.81
C PHE A 701 -7.47 23.85 -18.13
N ALA A 702 -6.38 23.24 -18.61
CA ALA A 702 -5.31 23.96 -19.24
C ALA A 702 -5.67 24.26 -20.70
N ASP A 703 -5.23 25.43 -21.22
CA ASP A 703 -5.37 25.69 -22.64
C ASP A 703 -4.70 24.56 -23.45
N PRO A 704 -5.31 24.09 -24.55
CA PRO A 704 -4.69 23.08 -25.39
C PRO A 704 -3.31 23.57 -25.85
N GLU A 705 -2.32 22.72 -25.78
CA GLU A 705 -1.08 22.93 -26.51
C GLU A 705 -1.41 23.11 -28.00
N GLN A 706 -0.63 23.83 -28.75
CA GLN A 706 -0.90 24.33 -30.10
C GLN A 706 -1.44 23.35 -31.16
N ASP A 707 -1.72 22.10 -30.77
CA ASP A 707 -2.14 21.03 -31.70
C ASP A 707 -3.64 20.82 -31.86
N GLY A 708 -4.49 21.67 -31.30
CA GLY A 708 -5.95 21.61 -31.53
C GLY A 708 -6.67 20.45 -30.81
N ALA A 709 -6.05 19.78 -29.86
CA ALA A 709 -6.67 18.73 -29.05
C ALA A 709 -7.78 19.30 -28.14
N SER A 710 -8.84 18.53 -27.92
CA SER A 710 -9.86 18.91 -26.94
C SER A 710 -9.25 19.10 -25.54
N PRO A 711 -9.64 20.17 -24.81
CA PRO A 711 -9.07 20.45 -23.51
C PRO A 711 -9.37 19.29 -22.53
N VAL A 712 -8.30 18.70 -21.98
CA VAL A 712 -8.39 17.68 -20.94
C VAL A 712 -8.29 18.36 -19.58
N PRO A 713 -9.18 18.05 -18.61
CA PRO A 713 -9.05 18.64 -17.30
C PRO A 713 -7.81 18.13 -16.58
N VAL A 714 -7.06 19.07 -16.00
CA VAL A 714 -5.83 18.84 -15.24
C VAL A 714 -6.10 18.62 -13.75
N ALA A 715 -7.24 19.09 -13.26
CA ALA A 715 -7.74 18.86 -11.91
C ALA A 715 -9.25 18.65 -11.93
N ARG A 716 -9.75 17.86 -11.02
CA ARG A 716 -11.18 17.70 -10.74
C ARG A 716 -11.36 17.52 -9.23
N ASN A 717 -12.42 18.08 -8.71
CA ASN A 717 -12.87 17.77 -7.36
C ASN A 717 -14.35 18.14 -7.18
N PHE A 718 -14.96 17.60 -6.13
CA PHE A 718 -16.37 17.83 -5.83
C PHE A 718 -16.57 18.23 -4.36
N ALA A 719 -17.70 18.87 -4.08
CA ALA A 719 -18.21 19.07 -2.74
C ALA A 719 -19.69 18.68 -2.70
N CYS A 720 -20.11 18.09 -1.57
CA CYS A 720 -21.44 17.53 -1.43
C CYS A 720 -22.40 18.54 -0.80
N PHE A 721 -23.68 18.48 -1.23
CA PHE A 721 -24.73 19.28 -0.66
C PHE A 721 -26.04 18.49 -0.54
N VAL A 722 -26.88 18.97 0.40
CA VAL A 722 -28.27 18.57 0.54
C VAL A 722 -29.12 19.83 0.54
N THR A 723 -30.19 19.86 -0.24
CA THR A 723 -31.24 20.87 -0.11
C THR A 723 -32.48 20.26 0.54
N ARG A 724 -33.16 21.04 1.38
CA ARG A 724 -34.40 20.67 2.02
C ARG A 724 -35.53 21.59 1.50
N GLY A 725 -36.52 20.97 0.88
CA GLY A 725 -37.72 21.63 0.36
C GLY A 725 -38.96 20.77 0.60
N ASP A 726 -40.03 21.11 -0.05
CA ASP A 726 -41.27 20.37 0.06
C ASP A 726 -41.16 18.95 -0.52
N LYS A 727 -42.02 18.05 -0.05
CA LYS A 727 -42.10 16.69 -0.59
C LYS A 727 -42.58 16.73 -2.03
N ALA A 728 -42.03 15.81 -2.87
CA ALA A 728 -42.47 15.67 -4.24
C ALA A 728 -43.98 15.34 -4.37
N ALA A 729 -44.70 16.15 -5.13
CA ALA A 729 -46.17 16.04 -5.26
C ALA A 729 -46.63 14.74 -5.92
N ASN A 730 -45.82 14.09 -6.74
CA ASN A 730 -46.13 12.92 -7.56
C ASN A 730 -45.45 11.63 -7.13
N ALA A 731 -45.22 11.48 -5.83
CA ALA A 731 -44.55 10.29 -5.29
C ALA A 731 -45.16 9.82 -3.96
N LEU A 732 -45.17 8.52 -3.75
CA LEU A 732 -45.48 7.88 -2.48
C LEU A 732 -44.14 7.33 -1.92
N THR A 733 -43.89 7.56 -0.64
CA THR A 733 -42.67 7.14 0.02
C THR A 733 -42.97 6.39 1.31
N VAL A 734 -42.13 5.39 1.64
CA VAL A 734 -42.18 4.67 2.89
C VAL A 734 -40.79 4.61 3.49
N THR A 735 -40.65 4.82 4.80
CA THR A 735 -39.33 4.69 5.42
C THR A 735 -38.86 3.24 5.41
N PRO A 736 -37.52 2.97 5.36
CA PRO A 736 -37.01 1.61 5.34
C PRO A 736 -37.50 0.72 6.47
N GLY A 737 -37.72 1.27 7.66
CA GLY A 737 -38.25 0.52 8.80
C GLY A 737 -39.76 0.28 8.78
N ALA A 738 -40.55 0.91 7.88
CA ALA A 738 -42.01 0.81 7.79
C ALA A 738 -42.47 -0.32 6.83
N PHE A 739 -41.72 -1.41 6.78
CA PHE A 739 -42.15 -2.58 6.03
C PHE A 739 -43.39 -3.21 6.64
N ALA A 740 -44.33 -3.59 5.78
CA ALA A 740 -45.54 -4.28 6.18
C ALA A 740 -45.29 -5.75 6.59
N ARG A 741 -44.29 -6.36 5.93
CA ARG A 741 -43.89 -7.74 6.18
C ARG A 741 -42.39 -7.90 5.92
N ALA A 742 -41.72 -8.74 6.73
CA ALA A 742 -40.34 -9.13 6.50
C ALA A 742 -40.07 -10.55 7.05
N GLU A 743 -39.27 -11.29 6.34
CA GLU A 743 -38.81 -12.63 6.75
C GLU A 743 -37.36 -12.81 6.35
N TRP A 744 -36.50 -13.20 7.31
CA TRP A 744 -35.07 -13.38 7.08
C TRP A 744 -34.56 -14.65 7.76
N SER A 745 -33.76 -15.41 7.06
CA SER A 745 -33.26 -16.71 7.55
C SER A 745 -32.23 -16.60 8.69
N GLN A 746 -31.55 -15.46 8.82
CA GLN A 746 -30.55 -15.25 9.89
C GLN A 746 -31.00 -14.19 10.89
N LYS A 747 -31.24 -12.94 10.47
CA LYS A 747 -31.62 -11.83 11.35
C LYS A 747 -32.19 -10.67 10.53
N GLN A 748 -33.11 -9.92 11.18
CA GLN A 748 -33.52 -8.58 10.68
C GLN A 748 -33.46 -7.56 11.81
N TRP A 749 -33.09 -6.30 11.46
CA TRP A 749 -33.07 -5.21 12.44
C TRP A 749 -33.18 -3.84 11.77
N ASN A 750 -33.64 -2.87 12.53
CA ASN A 750 -33.76 -1.48 12.13
C ASN A 750 -32.65 -0.67 12.80
N VAL A 751 -32.18 0.34 12.11
CA VAL A 751 -31.08 1.22 12.52
C VAL A 751 -31.59 2.66 12.55
N LEU A 752 -31.23 3.41 13.58
CA LEU A 752 -31.59 4.82 13.75
C LEU A 752 -33.08 5.07 13.50
N ASP A 753 -33.91 4.45 14.31
CA ASP A 753 -35.38 4.61 14.27
C ASP A 753 -36.00 4.30 12.89
N GLY A 754 -35.43 3.34 12.18
CA GLY A 754 -35.95 2.86 10.90
C GLY A 754 -35.44 3.62 9.67
N LEU A 755 -34.40 4.46 9.83
CA LEU A 755 -33.76 5.14 8.70
C LEU A 755 -32.96 4.19 7.80
N LYS A 756 -32.62 3.02 8.33
CA LYS A 756 -32.03 1.88 7.61
C LYS A 756 -32.66 0.59 8.10
N ALA A 757 -32.97 -0.32 7.21
CA ALA A 757 -33.40 -1.69 7.55
C ALA A 757 -32.42 -2.72 7.01
N CYS A 758 -32.12 -3.72 7.82
CA CYS A 758 -31.17 -4.77 7.47
C CYS A 758 -31.81 -6.16 7.66
N GLY A 759 -31.59 -7.04 6.69
CA GLY A 759 -31.90 -8.44 6.75
C GLY A 759 -30.74 -9.31 6.28
N ALA A 760 -30.35 -10.31 7.07
CA ALA A 760 -29.24 -11.19 6.77
C ALA A 760 -29.73 -12.59 6.37
N GLY A 761 -29.00 -13.20 5.44
CA GLY A 761 -29.35 -14.48 4.84
C GLY A 761 -30.37 -14.35 3.71
N LYS A 762 -31.12 -15.40 3.46
CA LYS A 762 -32.21 -15.38 2.48
C LYS A 762 -33.43 -14.74 3.09
N GLY A 763 -34.13 -13.85 2.35
CA GLY A 763 -35.33 -13.21 2.85
C GLY A 763 -35.81 -12.06 2.01
N PHE A 764 -36.75 -11.30 2.58
CA PHE A 764 -37.35 -10.16 1.90
C PHE A 764 -37.84 -9.10 2.89
N PHE A 765 -37.97 -7.86 2.38
CA PHE A 765 -38.81 -6.78 2.92
C PHE A 765 -39.94 -6.49 1.94
N GLU A 766 -41.16 -6.28 2.46
CA GLU A 766 -42.36 -5.96 1.70
C GLU A 766 -42.96 -4.66 2.20
N TYR A 767 -43.17 -3.72 1.29
CA TYR A 767 -43.67 -2.37 1.56
C TYR A 767 -45.06 -2.20 0.90
N GLU A 768 -45.97 -1.54 1.60
CA GLU A 768 -47.29 -1.21 1.08
C GLU A 768 -47.35 0.31 0.83
N PHE A 769 -47.64 0.67 -0.40
CA PHE A 769 -47.94 2.04 -0.83
C PHE A 769 -49.42 2.19 -1.01
N THR A 770 -50.07 3.16 -0.34
CA THR A 770 -51.49 3.43 -0.41
C THR A 770 -51.76 4.75 -1.11
N GLY A 771 -52.91 4.88 -1.79
CA GLY A 771 -53.26 6.06 -2.55
C GLY A 771 -52.58 6.11 -3.94
N VAL A 772 -52.34 4.95 -4.53
CA VAL A 772 -51.80 4.82 -5.89
C VAL A 772 -52.78 5.41 -6.90
N PRO A 773 -52.39 6.42 -7.71
CA PRO A 773 -53.26 7.02 -8.74
C PRO A 773 -53.64 6.03 -9.83
N ALA A 774 -54.90 6.03 -10.20
CA ALA A 774 -55.39 5.18 -11.27
C ALA A 774 -54.84 5.64 -12.65
N GLY A 775 -54.51 4.67 -13.51
CA GLY A 775 -54.04 4.92 -14.87
C GLY A 775 -52.67 5.53 -15.05
N LYS A 776 -51.90 5.68 -13.98
CA LYS A 776 -50.51 6.18 -14.00
C LYS A 776 -49.54 5.00 -13.98
N LYS A 777 -48.46 5.11 -14.78
CA LYS A 777 -47.27 4.29 -14.61
C LYS A 777 -46.37 4.92 -13.54
N ALA A 778 -45.47 4.14 -12.98
CA ALA A 778 -44.57 4.62 -11.95
C ALA A 778 -43.15 4.02 -12.13
N VAL A 779 -42.21 4.65 -11.49
CA VAL A 779 -40.87 4.07 -11.28
C VAL A 779 -40.72 3.86 -9.78
N PHE A 780 -40.46 2.62 -9.38
CA PHE A 780 -40.04 2.31 -8.02
C PHE A 780 -38.52 2.54 -7.88
N ARG A 781 -38.11 3.24 -6.82
CA ARG A 781 -36.71 3.50 -6.48
C ARG A 781 -36.42 3.19 -5.03
N ALA A 782 -35.30 2.55 -4.80
CA ALA A 782 -34.77 2.34 -3.45
C ALA A 782 -33.24 2.28 -3.51
N GLU A 783 -32.60 2.74 -2.46
CA GLU A 783 -31.17 2.52 -2.27
C GLU A 783 -30.96 1.23 -1.48
N VAL A 784 -30.16 0.30 -2.02
CA VAL A 784 -29.97 -1.03 -1.44
C VAL A 784 -28.50 -1.45 -1.46
N GLY A 785 -28.12 -2.34 -0.54
CA GLY A 785 -26.81 -3.01 -0.54
C GLY A 785 -26.93 -4.44 -0.04
N SER A 786 -25.96 -5.28 -0.33
CA SER A 786 -25.87 -6.61 0.29
C SER A 786 -25.63 -6.46 1.80
N LYS A 787 -26.20 -7.35 2.62
CA LYS A 787 -25.99 -7.29 4.08
C LYS A 787 -25.73 -8.66 4.68
N ARG A 788 -24.49 -8.93 4.93
CA ARG A 788 -24.03 -10.05 5.71
C ARG A 788 -24.23 -9.81 7.20
N LEU A 789 -24.57 -10.85 7.94
CA LEU A 789 -24.49 -10.81 9.40
C LEU A 789 -23.03 -10.90 9.84
N ASN A 790 -22.50 -9.80 10.34
CA ASN A 790 -21.15 -9.73 10.90
C ASN A 790 -21.19 -9.92 12.42
N ALA A 791 -20.05 -10.20 13.05
CA ALA A 791 -19.96 -10.39 14.51
C ALA A 791 -20.49 -9.18 15.29
N LYS A 792 -20.25 -7.96 14.81
CA LYS A 792 -20.78 -6.72 15.41
C LYS A 792 -22.31 -6.61 15.37
N ASP A 793 -22.97 -7.30 14.46
CA ASP A 793 -24.43 -7.31 14.32
C ASP A 793 -25.08 -8.41 15.19
N ALA A 794 -24.29 -9.28 15.82
CA ALA A 794 -24.78 -10.37 16.65
C ALA A 794 -25.42 -9.85 17.94
N ASP A 795 -26.37 -10.60 18.47
CA ASP A 795 -27.01 -10.27 19.75
C ASP A 795 -26.02 -10.42 20.91
N GLY A 796 -26.12 -9.52 21.90
CA GLY A 796 -25.25 -9.55 23.08
C GLY A 796 -23.90 -8.82 22.92
N VAL A 797 -23.52 -8.37 21.74
CA VAL A 797 -22.31 -7.55 21.56
C VAL A 797 -22.56 -6.15 22.15
N LYS A 798 -21.85 -5.83 23.24
CA LYS A 798 -22.06 -4.60 24.00
C LYS A 798 -21.50 -3.34 23.33
N ASP A 799 -20.30 -3.46 22.75
CA ASP A 799 -19.66 -2.36 22.01
C ASP A 799 -19.49 -2.74 20.54
N LYS A 800 -20.50 -2.46 19.76
CA LYS A 800 -20.55 -2.80 18.33
C LYS A 800 -19.61 -2.00 17.47
N GLY A 801 -19.06 -0.92 18.01
CA GLY A 801 -18.13 -0.06 17.31
C GLY A 801 -16.69 -0.13 17.81
N ALA A 802 -16.42 -0.92 18.84
CA ALA A 802 -15.06 -1.11 19.33
C ALA A 802 -14.24 -1.90 18.31
N VAL A 803 -13.03 -1.42 18.06
CA VAL A 803 -12.01 -2.17 17.35
C VAL A 803 -11.50 -3.27 18.28
N ASP A 804 -11.48 -4.49 17.82
CA ASP A 804 -10.78 -5.56 18.51
C ASP A 804 -9.28 -5.39 18.25
N LEU A 805 -8.56 -4.87 19.24
CA LEU A 805 -7.11 -4.65 19.16
C LEU A 805 -6.33 -5.95 18.93
N ASP A 806 -6.87 -7.09 19.35
CA ASP A 806 -6.24 -8.38 19.09
C ASP A 806 -6.17 -8.71 17.60
N CYS A 807 -7.01 -8.11 16.77
CA CYS A 807 -6.89 -8.26 15.33
C CYS A 807 -5.54 -7.76 14.81
N MET A 808 -5.08 -6.63 15.31
CA MET A 808 -3.78 -6.04 14.90
C MET A 808 -2.58 -6.84 15.40
N LEU A 809 -2.76 -7.59 16.46
CA LEU A 809 -1.68 -8.31 17.13
C LEU A 809 -1.55 -9.79 16.71
N GLY A 810 -2.29 -10.20 15.71
CA GLY A 810 -2.18 -11.54 15.13
C GLY A 810 -3.06 -12.61 15.74
N GLY A 811 -3.94 -12.28 16.70
CA GLY A 811 -4.87 -13.24 17.28
C GLY A 811 -6.23 -13.26 16.59
N GLY A 812 -6.65 -14.36 15.98
CA GLY A 812 -8.03 -14.59 15.54
C GLY A 812 -8.62 -13.68 14.46
N PHE A 813 -7.83 -12.84 13.86
CA PHE A 813 -8.26 -11.80 12.90
C PHE A 813 -8.80 -12.34 11.58
N ALA A 814 -8.36 -13.51 11.16
CA ALA A 814 -8.92 -14.17 9.99
C ALA A 814 -10.31 -14.78 10.29
N ASP A 815 -10.67 -14.95 11.56
CA ASP A 815 -11.95 -15.46 11.98
C ASP A 815 -12.95 -14.33 12.16
N ARG A 816 -13.80 -14.13 11.17
CA ARG A 816 -14.84 -13.09 11.16
C ARG A 816 -15.86 -13.21 12.29
N SER A 817 -16.01 -14.39 12.90
CA SER A 817 -16.88 -14.56 14.06
C SER A 817 -16.28 -13.90 15.30
N LYS A 818 -14.95 -13.73 15.34
CA LYS A 818 -14.21 -13.12 16.43
C LYS A 818 -13.87 -11.66 16.20
N ASN A 819 -13.77 -11.22 14.93
CA ASN A 819 -13.48 -9.84 14.59
C ASN A 819 -14.76 -9.06 14.25
N PRO A 820 -15.26 -8.19 15.14
CA PRO A 820 -16.48 -7.41 14.92
C PRO A 820 -16.37 -6.39 13.80
N ASN A 821 -15.14 -6.04 13.39
CA ASN A 821 -14.88 -5.11 12.28
C ASN A 821 -14.65 -5.82 10.94
N SER A 822 -14.72 -7.14 10.92
CA SER A 822 -14.63 -7.89 9.67
C SER A 822 -15.70 -7.47 8.69
N TYR A 823 -15.30 -7.22 7.44
CA TYR A 823 -16.17 -6.67 6.42
C TYR A 823 -16.05 -7.43 5.09
N PRO A 824 -17.13 -7.62 4.33
CA PRO A 824 -17.11 -8.39 3.08
C PRO A 824 -16.10 -7.91 2.05
N MET A 825 -15.89 -6.60 1.96
CA MET A 825 -14.98 -6.01 0.97
C MET A 825 -13.52 -6.35 1.19
N THR A 826 -13.12 -6.57 2.45
CA THR A 826 -11.73 -6.85 2.82
C THR A 826 -11.42 -8.33 2.88
N SER A 827 -12.44 -9.16 2.77
CA SER A 827 -12.27 -10.60 2.90
C SER A 827 -11.98 -11.26 1.56
N ASP A 828 -11.29 -12.38 1.60
CA ASP A 828 -11.10 -13.30 0.49
C ASP A 828 -12.41 -13.93 -0.05
N VAL A 829 -13.48 -13.84 0.72
CA VAL A 829 -14.80 -14.36 0.34
C VAL A 829 -15.61 -13.24 -0.28
N LYS A 830 -15.82 -13.32 -1.56
CA LYS A 830 -16.76 -12.46 -2.30
C LYS A 830 -18.18 -12.69 -1.83
N TRP A 831 -18.92 -11.60 -1.71
CA TRP A 831 -20.30 -11.60 -1.20
C TRP A 831 -21.28 -10.96 -2.19
N PRO A 832 -21.31 -11.41 -3.47
CA PRO A 832 -22.21 -10.85 -4.46
C PRO A 832 -23.65 -11.17 -4.06
N GLY A 833 -24.49 -10.16 -4.14
CA GLY A 833 -25.92 -10.27 -3.87
C GLY A 833 -26.73 -9.98 -5.13
N ALA A 834 -27.97 -10.42 -5.14
CA ALA A 834 -28.95 -9.98 -6.11
C ALA A 834 -30.23 -9.60 -5.39
N VAL A 835 -30.83 -8.48 -5.79
CA VAL A 835 -32.13 -8.05 -5.33
C VAL A 835 -33.15 -8.26 -6.44
N LYS A 836 -34.28 -8.90 -6.10
CA LYS A 836 -35.46 -9.05 -6.97
C LYS A 836 -36.53 -8.10 -6.45
N VAL A 837 -37.09 -7.32 -7.35
CA VAL A 837 -38.18 -6.40 -7.06
C VAL A 837 -39.47 -6.99 -7.64
N TYR A 838 -40.42 -7.26 -6.77
CA TYR A 838 -41.77 -7.69 -7.16
C TYR A 838 -42.75 -6.56 -6.86
N VAL A 839 -43.69 -6.34 -7.71
CA VAL A 839 -44.83 -5.42 -7.50
C VAL A 839 -46.13 -6.20 -7.68
N ASN A 840 -47.02 -6.13 -6.67
CA ASN A 840 -48.24 -6.86 -6.65
C ASN A 840 -48.10 -8.36 -7.00
N GLY A 841 -46.99 -8.98 -6.55
CA GLY A 841 -46.65 -10.37 -6.76
C GLY A 841 -45.92 -10.70 -8.05
N GLU A 842 -45.75 -9.74 -8.98
CA GLU A 842 -45.04 -9.96 -10.26
C GLU A 842 -43.60 -9.43 -10.19
N LEU A 843 -42.67 -10.22 -10.72
CA LEU A 843 -41.27 -9.83 -10.82
C LEU A 843 -41.06 -8.74 -11.89
N VAL A 844 -40.65 -7.54 -11.50
CA VAL A 844 -40.43 -6.41 -12.44
C VAL A 844 -38.96 -6.14 -12.69
N LYS A 845 -38.04 -6.48 -11.73
CA LYS A 845 -36.62 -6.23 -11.87
C LYS A 845 -35.80 -7.27 -11.11
N THR A 846 -34.65 -7.63 -11.67
CA THR A 846 -33.53 -8.26 -10.93
C THR A 846 -32.30 -7.43 -11.14
N MET A 847 -31.61 -7.09 -10.06
CA MET A 847 -30.35 -6.36 -10.08
C MET A 847 -29.29 -7.14 -9.31
N VAL A 848 -28.16 -7.41 -9.94
CA VAL A 848 -27.00 -7.96 -9.28
C VAL A 848 -26.26 -6.81 -8.60
N LEU A 849 -26.06 -6.92 -7.28
CA LEU A 849 -25.30 -5.96 -6.52
C LEU A 849 -23.84 -6.36 -6.57
N PRO A 850 -22.92 -5.42 -6.77
CA PRO A 850 -21.49 -5.68 -6.62
C PRO A 850 -21.16 -6.17 -5.21
N ASP A 851 -20.04 -6.86 -5.08
CA ASP A 851 -19.47 -7.21 -3.79
C ASP A 851 -18.99 -5.92 -3.10
N ASP A 852 -19.70 -5.49 -2.09
CA ASP A 852 -19.67 -4.12 -1.66
C ASP A 852 -19.85 -3.94 -0.17
N PRO A 853 -19.22 -2.89 0.31
CA PRO A 853 -19.35 -2.37 1.64
C PRO A 853 -20.73 -1.80 1.92
N ALA A 854 -21.66 -2.61 2.36
CA ALA A 854 -22.94 -2.11 2.84
C ALA A 854 -22.86 -1.20 4.07
N ASP A 855 -21.66 -0.89 4.58
CA ASP A 855 -21.45 -0.09 5.77
C ASP A 855 -20.52 1.12 5.58
N HIS A 856 -20.25 1.54 4.35
CA HIS A 856 -19.57 2.80 4.07
C HIS A 856 -20.41 4.01 4.47
N ARG A 857 -19.77 5.14 4.73
CA ARG A 857 -20.45 6.35 5.15
C ARG A 857 -21.16 7.00 3.98
N GLY A 858 -22.46 7.10 4.06
CA GLY A 858 -23.25 7.86 3.12
C GLY A 858 -23.21 9.37 3.45
N ILE A 859 -23.28 10.19 2.40
CA ILE A 859 -23.31 11.64 2.52
C ILE A 859 -24.39 12.12 3.50
N LEU A 860 -25.58 11.57 3.42
CA LEU A 860 -26.72 11.98 4.23
C LEU A 860 -26.62 11.52 5.68
N SER A 861 -25.91 10.44 5.94
CA SER A 861 -25.73 9.93 7.30
C SER A 861 -24.88 10.86 8.18
N TRP A 862 -24.07 11.71 7.58
CA TRP A 862 -23.33 12.75 8.29
C TRP A 862 -24.22 13.58 9.23
N HIS A 863 -25.34 14.08 8.69
CA HIS A 863 -26.27 14.89 9.45
C HIS A 863 -27.01 14.10 10.53
N SER A 864 -27.26 12.81 10.32
CA SER A 864 -27.95 11.95 11.26
C SER A 864 -27.07 11.47 12.42
N GLN A 865 -25.77 11.30 12.20
CA GLN A 865 -24.82 10.75 13.18
C GLN A 865 -23.91 11.77 13.84
N LYS A 866 -23.77 12.95 13.28
CA LYS A 866 -22.87 14.02 13.77
C LYS A 866 -23.10 14.40 15.23
N ARG A 867 -24.33 14.27 15.73
CA ARG A 867 -24.72 14.75 17.07
C ARG A 867 -24.15 13.93 18.20
N ASP A 868 -24.10 12.61 18.06
CA ASP A 868 -23.66 11.70 19.11
C ASP A 868 -22.20 11.29 18.97
N ARG A 869 -21.61 11.47 17.80
CA ARG A 869 -20.23 11.08 17.44
C ARG A 869 -19.88 9.61 17.72
N THR A 870 -20.84 8.81 18.11
CA THR A 870 -20.61 7.41 18.44
C THR A 870 -20.46 6.57 17.18
N LEU A 871 -21.14 6.97 16.10
CA LEU A 871 -21.02 6.34 14.76
C LEU A 871 -21.11 4.81 14.82
N HIS A 872 -21.95 4.31 15.73
CA HIS A 872 -22.13 2.86 15.92
C HIS A 872 -22.57 2.13 14.66
N GLU A 873 -23.26 2.88 13.79
CA GLU A 873 -23.52 2.43 12.44
C GLU A 873 -22.79 3.36 11.49
N ALA A 874 -21.84 2.83 10.75
CA ALA A 874 -21.23 3.57 9.66
C ALA A 874 -22.35 4.02 8.73
N GLY A 875 -22.37 5.29 8.41
CA GLY A 875 -23.28 5.82 7.43
C GLY A 875 -23.08 5.02 6.16
N SER A 876 -24.10 4.34 5.79
CA SER A 876 -24.01 3.42 4.68
C SER A 876 -24.54 4.06 3.43
N TYR A 877 -24.05 3.60 2.30
CA TYR A 877 -24.66 3.83 1.03
C TYR A 877 -24.67 2.54 0.22
N GLY A 878 -25.58 2.51 -0.74
CA GLY A 878 -25.74 1.37 -1.60
C GLY A 878 -25.90 1.79 -3.05
N TYR A 879 -26.56 0.94 -3.76
CA TYR A 879 -26.85 1.08 -5.17
C TYR A 879 -28.30 1.49 -5.38
N LEU A 880 -28.52 2.33 -6.37
CA LEU A 880 -29.86 2.73 -6.79
C LEU A 880 -30.52 1.58 -7.54
N VAL A 881 -31.61 1.06 -7.00
CA VAL A 881 -32.55 0.17 -7.71
C VAL A 881 -33.62 1.03 -8.32
N GLU A 882 -33.81 0.90 -9.64
CA GLU A 882 -34.91 1.50 -10.40
C GLU A 882 -35.70 0.40 -11.12
N ALA A 883 -37.00 0.37 -10.92
CA ALA A 883 -37.89 -0.58 -11.59
C ALA A 883 -39.09 0.14 -12.16
N GLU A 884 -39.28 0.06 -13.49
CA GLU A 884 -40.48 0.55 -14.15
C GLU A 884 -41.65 -0.32 -13.81
N VAL A 885 -42.78 0.30 -13.49
CA VAL A 885 -44.04 -0.36 -13.11
C VAL A 885 -45.16 0.15 -14.00
N SER A 886 -45.78 -0.75 -14.78
CA SER A 886 -46.84 -0.36 -15.67
C SER A 886 -48.14 0.01 -14.94
N ALA A 887 -48.97 0.81 -15.57
CA ALA A 887 -50.26 1.21 -15.05
C ALA A 887 -51.18 0.00 -14.83
N GLU A 888 -51.10 -1.02 -15.71
CA GLU A 888 -51.90 -2.25 -15.63
C GLU A 888 -51.50 -3.06 -14.37
N LEU A 889 -50.18 -3.13 -14.07
CA LEU A 889 -49.69 -3.83 -12.90
C LEU A 889 -50.10 -3.11 -11.59
N LEU A 890 -50.04 -1.81 -11.59
CA LEU A 890 -50.50 -0.99 -10.44
C LEU A 890 -52.01 -1.11 -10.23
N ALA A 891 -52.79 -1.18 -11.30
CA ALA A 891 -54.26 -1.32 -11.23
C ALA A 891 -54.67 -2.62 -10.50
N LYS A 892 -53.90 -3.72 -10.58
CA LYS A 892 -54.15 -4.97 -9.85
C LYS A 892 -54.25 -4.80 -8.35
N GLY A 893 -53.61 -3.75 -7.79
CA GLY A 893 -53.57 -3.45 -6.37
C GLY A 893 -54.75 -2.64 -5.84
N ASN A 894 -55.72 -2.24 -6.69
CA ASN A 894 -56.94 -1.48 -6.32
C ASN A 894 -56.60 -0.25 -5.44
N GLY A 895 -55.70 0.64 -5.89
CA GLY A 895 -55.33 1.83 -5.16
C GLY A 895 -54.18 1.60 -4.16
N LYS A 896 -53.58 0.40 -4.14
CA LYS A 896 -52.39 0.04 -3.39
C LYS A 896 -51.31 -0.55 -4.31
N ALA A 897 -50.06 -0.46 -3.91
CA ALA A 897 -48.96 -1.21 -4.51
C ALA A 897 -48.18 -1.89 -3.39
N VAL A 898 -48.03 -3.22 -3.55
CA VAL A 898 -47.18 -4.01 -2.63
C VAL A 898 -45.85 -4.26 -3.33
N VAL A 899 -44.79 -3.70 -2.82
CA VAL A 899 -43.45 -3.85 -3.37
C VAL A 899 -42.62 -4.75 -2.45
N ARG A 900 -42.14 -5.87 -3.01
CA ARG A 900 -41.25 -6.78 -2.26
C ARG A 900 -39.85 -6.69 -2.84
N LEU A 901 -38.89 -6.47 -1.97
CA LEU A 901 -37.43 -6.55 -2.22
C LEU A 901 -36.94 -7.86 -1.61
N GLU A 902 -36.56 -8.79 -2.47
CA GLU A 902 -36.13 -10.15 -2.06
C GLU A 902 -34.65 -10.33 -2.39
N ALA A 903 -33.91 -10.91 -1.45
CA ALA A 903 -32.52 -11.31 -1.63
C ALA A 903 -32.33 -12.79 -1.28
N ASP A 904 -31.35 -13.39 -1.96
CA ASP A 904 -30.84 -14.71 -1.66
C ASP A 904 -29.99 -14.68 -0.38
N LYS A 905 -29.03 -15.58 -0.25
CA LYS A 905 -28.14 -15.75 0.89
C LYS A 905 -27.31 -14.52 1.26
N ALA A 906 -27.18 -13.57 0.36
CA ALA A 906 -26.37 -12.37 0.56
C ALA A 906 -27.02 -11.31 1.46
N GLY A 907 -28.29 -11.48 1.82
CA GLY A 907 -29.02 -10.49 2.61
C GLY A 907 -29.29 -9.19 1.84
N LEU A 908 -29.89 -8.21 2.54
CA LEU A 908 -30.25 -6.92 1.98
C LEU A 908 -30.24 -5.83 3.05
N ALA A 909 -29.60 -4.70 2.73
CA ALA A 909 -29.77 -3.45 3.46
C ALA A 909 -30.59 -2.49 2.59
N ILE A 910 -31.49 -1.72 3.22
CA ILE A 910 -32.30 -0.68 2.57
C ILE A 910 -32.03 0.62 3.32
N TYR A 911 -31.62 1.64 2.57
CA TYR A 911 -31.23 2.95 3.09
C TYR A 911 -32.31 3.99 2.82
N GLY A 912 -32.51 4.90 3.75
CA GLY A 912 -33.49 5.97 3.60
C GLY A 912 -32.89 7.34 3.40
N ALA A 913 -33.74 8.32 3.20
CA ALA A 913 -33.44 9.72 2.89
C ALA A 913 -32.45 10.43 3.82
N LYS A 914 -32.16 9.89 4.98
CA LYS A 914 -31.26 10.49 5.98
C LYS A 914 -30.04 9.62 6.29
N PHE A 915 -29.88 8.53 5.57
CA PHE A 915 -28.83 7.57 5.91
C PHE A 915 -27.86 7.26 4.74
N GLY A 916 -28.39 7.10 3.55
CA GLY A 916 -27.62 6.70 2.40
C GLY A 916 -26.97 7.84 1.61
N ARG A 917 -26.92 7.63 0.30
CA ARG A 917 -26.39 8.58 -0.70
C ARG A 917 -27.50 9.43 -1.32
N PHE A 918 -28.71 8.86 -1.41
CA PHE A 918 -29.82 9.46 -2.12
C PHE A 918 -30.84 10.09 -1.14
N PRO A 919 -31.47 11.24 -1.49
CA PRO A 919 -32.31 12.01 -0.59
C PRO A 919 -33.76 11.50 -0.52
N PHE A 920 -33.98 10.22 -0.73
CA PHE A 920 -35.31 9.63 -0.73
C PHE A 920 -35.37 8.29 0.03
N ASP A 921 -36.52 8.03 0.62
CA ASP A 921 -36.92 6.71 1.14
C ASP A 921 -37.37 5.81 -0.01
N PRO A 922 -37.55 4.50 0.14
CA PRO A 922 -38.20 3.68 -0.88
C PRO A 922 -39.43 4.37 -1.46
N THR A 923 -39.39 4.69 -2.74
CA THR A 923 -40.30 5.63 -3.42
C THR A 923 -40.93 5.02 -4.65
N LEU A 924 -42.23 5.27 -4.82
CA LEU A 924 -42.98 5.00 -6.03
C LEU A 924 -43.34 6.37 -6.67
N ALA A 925 -42.61 6.76 -7.70
CA ALA A 925 -42.79 8.04 -8.41
C ALA A 925 -43.65 7.85 -9.66
N PHE A 926 -44.72 8.64 -9.80
CA PHE A 926 -45.71 8.51 -10.90
C PHE A 926 -45.39 9.44 -12.06
N GLU A 927 -45.54 8.88 -13.28
CA GLU A 927 -45.38 9.60 -14.55
C GLU A 927 -46.70 9.80 -15.29
#